data_0d4cbf4ed00945171456b3979bd66143
#
_entry.id   0d4cbf4ed00945171456b3979bd66143
#
_cell.length_a   1.000
_cell.length_b   1.000
_cell.length_c   1.000
_cell.angle_alpha   90.00
_cell.angle_beta   90.00
_cell.angle_gamma   90.00
#
_symmetry.space_group_name_H-M   'P 1'
#
loop_
_entity.id
_entity.type
_entity.pdbx_description
1 polymer ?
#
loop_
_entity_poly.entity_id
_entity_poly.type
_entity_poly.pdbx_seq_one_letter_code
_entity_poly.pdbx_strand_id
1 'polypeptide(L)'
;MRPVKFRWPRALRMLAYLPRPGSSVASLWARAVVLGLGLGLGLTLGMPSAHARPSISQYDEPRYPANFTHFDYADPNAPADGTLSFQNYNELQTYDSMNPFLVRGAPAPDVLHLMFDTLMQRSWDELASEYPLIADDVEVAPDLSSATFHINPAARFSNGDPITAADVKYSFDTLTSPQASPMFNAQFAVIKRAVVVDRATVRFEFRHAERGAPLIAGDLPVFSPKWGMRADGTRAPFDQIANEVPVSSGPYLVESRKNDKEITYRRNPAYWAADLPSRRGMYRFAHITFKLYRDHYTQLEAFKAGDADAIVEYSATQWARKYVGKNFDNGVLKKGNFADGPAQMQGMLINLRKPMFRDVRVRHALTMAFDYDWMNRMMFYGQYRRTGSYFAASPFGASGMPGAKELALLEPYRASLPPEVFGQMVKPPDTLPPNSLRGNLRVARDLLAQAGWHYRDGALRDANGAPMKIEIIDDQPGMDRLILPYMQALANLGIEAHLREIDSALYQKRIDNFEFDMTTYIYPPVTIPGVELARRFGSAAASQVGSENYPGIRSPAVDSLIHAALAATTLDDLQAATRALDRVLINSYYLVPEYYAPGARVGYKTTLGFPEIVPASYQYEDWVIDYWFARRPAASH
;
A
#
# COMPACT_ATOMS: atom_id res chain seq x y z
N MET A 1 -35.70 14.67 -32.40
CA MET A 1 -34.62 14.95 -33.37
C MET A 1 -33.89 13.64 -33.67
N ARG A 2 -33.68 13.34 -34.94
CA ARG A 2 -33.31 12.03 -35.49
C ARG A 2 -31.84 11.68 -35.21
N PRO A 3 -31.46 10.38 -35.10
CA PRO A 3 -30.08 9.95 -34.90
C PRO A 3 -29.29 9.92 -36.22
N VAL A 4 -28.05 10.37 -36.16
CA VAL A 4 -27.10 10.34 -37.28
C VAL A 4 -26.34 9.00 -37.24
N LYS A 5 -26.49 8.25 -38.35
CA LYS A 5 -25.73 7.03 -38.61
C LYS A 5 -24.39 7.40 -39.24
N PHE A 6 -23.28 6.97 -38.67
CA PHE A 6 -21.96 6.97 -39.30
C PHE A 6 -21.67 5.61 -39.95
N ARG A 7 -21.37 5.66 -41.26
CA ARG A 7 -20.97 4.51 -42.11
C ARG A 7 -19.45 4.41 -42.14
N TRP A 8 -18.94 3.20 -42.01
CA TRP A 8 -17.56 2.83 -42.31
C TRP A 8 -17.38 2.54 -43.81
N PRO A 9 -16.25 2.89 -44.48
CA PRO A 9 -15.95 2.44 -45.84
C PRO A 9 -15.26 1.08 -45.85
N ARG A 10 -15.72 0.25 -46.79
CA ARG A 10 -15.09 -1.03 -47.22
C ARG A 10 -14.03 -0.74 -48.28
N ALA A 11 -12.90 -1.41 -48.21
CA ALA A 11 -12.03 -1.97 -49.26
C ALA A 11 -10.70 -2.36 -48.59
N LEU A 12 -10.04 -3.48 -48.85
CA LEU A 12 -9.78 -4.24 -50.04
C LEU A 12 -9.49 -5.72 -49.71
N ARG A 13 -10.01 -6.60 -50.56
CA ARG A 13 -9.60 -8.01 -50.70
C ARG A 13 -8.38 -8.05 -51.60
N MET A 14 -7.38 -8.89 -51.25
CA MET A 14 -6.49 -9.58 -52.24
C MET A 14 -6.11 -10.95 -51.68
N LEU A 15 -6.72 -11.93 -52.17
CA LEU A 15 -6.36 -13.05 -53.02
C LEU A 15 -5.14 -13.90 -52.59
N ALA A 16 -5.51 -15.13 -52.28
CA ALA A 16 -4.68 -16.30 -52.07
C ALA A 16 -3.90 -16.72 -53.33
N TYR A 17 -2.73 -17.30 -53.13
CA TYR A 17 -2.13 -18.24 -54.06
C TYR A 17 -1.53 -19.41 -53.28
N LEU A 18 -2.15 -20.58 -53.46
CA LEU A 18 -1.57 -21.90 -53.18
C LEU A 18 -1.05 -22.47 -54.49
N PRO A 19 -0.01 -23.25 -54.49
CA PRO A 19 0.14 -24.36 -55.41
C PRO A 19 0.02 -25.71 -54.70
N ARG A 20 -0.69 -26.60 -55.33
CA ARG A 20 -0.86 -28.04 -55.08
C ARG A 20 0.11 -28.87 -55.90
N PRO A 21 0.15 -30.21 -55.73
CA PRO A 21 1.39 -30.96 -55.53
C PRO A 21 1.75 -31.83 -56.77
N GLY A 22 3.02 -32.22 -56.82
CA GLY A 22 3.52 -33.19 -57.83
C GLY A 22 4.30 -34.32 -57.21
N SER A 23 3.68 -35.43 -57.19
CA SER A 23 4.08 -36.85 -57.36
C SER A 23 5.53 -37.31 -57.26
N SER A 24 5.66 -38.36 -56.43
CA SER A 24 6.41 -39.62 -56.62
C SER A 24 7.93 -39.60 -56.76
N VAL A 25 8.63 -40.28 -55.85
CA VAL A 25 9.40 -41.49 -56.16
C VAL A 25 9.53 -42.33 -54.88
N ALA A 26 9.01 -43.55 -54.99
CA ALA A 26 9.21 -44.61 -54.02
C ALA A 26 10.53 -45.32 -54.32
N SER A 27 11.10 -45.89 -53.30
CA SER A 27 11.74 -47.21 -53.26
C SER A 27 13.15 -47.24 -52.64
N LEU A 28 13.27 -48.34 -51.87
CA LEU A 28 14.49 -49.02 -51.43
C LEU A 28 15.23 -48.38 -50.22
N TRP A 29 15.15 -48.93 -49.02
CA TRP A 29 15.83 -50.17 -48.63
C TRP A 29 15.18 -50.76 -47.35
N ALA A 30 14.82 -52.01 -47.46
CA ALA A 30 14.49 -52.87 -46.32
C ALA A 30 15.75 -53.63 -45.89
N ARG A 31 15.74 -54.03 -44.64
CA ARG A 31 16.57 -55.04 -43.95
C ARG A 31 17.85 -54.58 -43.25
N ALA A 32 17.76 -54.44 -41.95
CA ALA A 32 18.62 -55.14 -40.98
C ALA A 32 17.88 -55.24 -39.63
N VAL A 33 17.37 -56.42 -39.35
CA VAL A 33 16.96 -56.91 -38.04
C VAL A 33 18.22 -57.45 -37.38
N VAL A 34 18.38 -57.22 -36.08
CA VAL A 34 18.81 -58.16 -35.02
C VAL A 34 19.74 -57.54 -33.98
N LEU A 35 19.26 -57.58 -32.77
CA LEU A 35 19.96 -57.65 -31.47
C LEU A 35 20.86 -56.50 -31.01
N GLY A 36 20.35 -55.81 -30.02
CA GLY A 36 21.09 -55.00 -29.05
C GLY A 36 20.22 -54.73 -27.85
N LEU A 37 20.06 -55.70 -26.94
CA LEU A 37 19.65 -55.47 -25.55
C LEU A 37 20.73 -54.58 -24.90
N GLY A 38 20.37 -53.40 -24.45
CA GLY A 38 21.27 -52.62 -23.59
C GLY A 38 20.79 -51.22 -23.38
N LEU A 39 20.27 -50.96 -22.17
CA LEU A 39 20.21 -49.67 -21.50
C LEU A 39 19.69 -48.45 -22.28
N GLY A 40 18.38 -48.37 -22.39
CA GLY A 40 17.68 -47.10 -22.59
C GLY A 40 17.59 -46.35 -21.26
N LEU A 41 18.61 -45.56 -20.89
CA LEU A 41 18.41 -44.47 -19.94
C LEU A 41 17.51 -43.44 -20.66
N GLY A 42 16.23 -43.50 -20.35
CA GLY A 42 15.29 -42.44 -20.66
C GLY A 42 15.71 -41.17 -19.88
N LEU A 43 16.36 -40.25 -20.58
CA LEU A 43 16.36 -38.85 -20.18
C LEU A 43 14.93 -38.33 -20.36
N THR A 44 14.06 -38.62 -19.42
CA THR A 44 12.89 -37.77 -19.16
C THR A 44 13.50 -36.46 -18.66
N LEU A 45 13.54 -35.47 -19.54
CA LEU A 45 13.58 -34.08 -19.12
C LEU A 45 12.37 -33.90 -18.19
N GLY A 46 12.59 -34.09 -16.90
CA GLY A 46 11.60 -33.78 -15.89
C GLY A 46 11.30 -32.30 -16.01
N MET A 47 10.13 -31.96 -16.60
CA MET A 47 9.55 -30.67 -16.34
C MET A 47 9.48 -30.56 -14.80
N PRO A 48 9.95 -29.46 -14.21
CA PRO A 48 9.79 -29.28 -12.77
C PRO A 48 8.31 -29.40 -12.48
N SER A 49 7.94 -30.46 -11.78
CA SER A 49 6.58 -30.62 -11.27
C SER A 49 6.34 -29.45 -10.33
N ALA A 50 5.30 -28.69 -10.58
CA ALA A 50 4.80 -27.77 -9.57
C ALA A 50 4.51 -28.60 -8.32
N HIS A 51 5.18 -28.29 -7.22
CA HIS A 51 4.92 -28.94 -5.93
C HIS A 51 3.94 -28.05 -5.17
N ALA A 52 2.85 -28.63 -4.74
CA ALA A 52 1.94 -28.00 -3.80
C ALA A 52 2.72 -27.63 -2.53
N ARG A 53 2.55 -26.41 -2.02
CA ARG A 53 3.23 -25.87 -0.85
C ARG A 53 2.21 -25.21 0.07
N PRO A 54 2.32 -25.41 1.39
CA PRO A 54 1.38 -24.79 2.31
C PRO A 54 1.48 -23.27 2.38
N SER A 55 2.57 -22.67 1.88
CA SER A 55 2.81 -21.23 1.91
C SER A 55 3.42 -20.73 0.60
N ILE A 56 3.16 -19.49 0.25
CA ILE A 56 3.71 -18.83 -0.92
C ILE A 56 4.49 -17.58 -0.55
N SER A 57 5.53 -17.27 -1.32
CA SER A 57 6.27 -16.03 -1.26
C SER A 57 6.58 -15.53 -2.68
N GLN A 58 6.62 -14.22 -2.83
CA GLN A 58 6.88 -13.59 -4.13
C GLN A 58 8.34 -13.70 -4.58
N TYR A 59 9.29 -13.66 -3.64
CA TYR A 59 10.72 -13.58 -3.93
C TYR A 59 11.54 -14.68 -3.25
N ASP A 60 11.45 -14.78 -1.93
CA ASP A 60 12.27 -15.68 -1.12
C ASP A 60 11.46 -16.89 -0.65
N GLU A 61 12.11 -17.91 -0.08
CA GLU A 61 11.38 -18.96 0.63
C GLU A 61 10.71 -18.36 1.86
N PRO A 62 9.45 -18.78 2.18
CA PRO A 62 8.75 -18.33 3.36
C PRO A 62 9.56 -18.58 4.65
N ARG A 63 9.56 -17.59 5.54
CA ARG A 63 10.31 -17.62 6.81
C ARG A 63 9.87 -18.77 7.73
N TYR A 64 8.56 -18.98 7.82
CA TYR A 64 8.01 -20.00 8.69
C TYR A 64 7.92 -21.33 7.94
N PRO A 65 8.50 -22.42 8.52
CA PRO A 65 8.46 -23.76 7.93
C PRO A 65 7.03 -24.33 7.97
N ALA A 66 6.76 -25.35 7.16
CA ALA A 66 5.42 -25.96 7.06
C ALA A 66 4.83 -26.43 8.41
N ASN A 67 5.66 -26.70 9.41
CA ASN A 67 5.26 -27.15 10.74
C ASN A 67 5.33 -26.05 11.82
N PHE A 68 5.35 -24.75 11.44
CA PHE A 68 5.32 -23.68 12.42
C PHE A 68 4.04 -23.74 13.27
N THR A 69 4.08 -23.19 14.46
CA THR A 69 2.98 -23.30 15.44
C THR A 69 2.22 -21.99 15.63
N HIS A 70 2.85 -20.86 15.40
CA HIS A 70 2.29 -19.51 15.40
C HIS A 70 3.33 -18.53 14.82
N PHE A 71 2.92 -17.34 14.43
CA PHE A 71 3.84 -16.27 14.08
C PHE A 71 4.61 -15.77 15.31
N ASP A 72 5.86 -15.37 15.15
CA ASP A 72 6.72 -14.91 16.25
C ASP A 72 6.17 -13.70 17.00
N TYR A 73 5.40 -12.86 16.32
CA TYR A 73 4.76 -11.67 16.87
C TYR A 73 3.37 -11.94 17.48
N ALA A 74 2.97 -13.20 17.62
CA ALA A 74 1.74 -13.62 18.27
C ALA A 74 2.05 -14.29 19.62
N ASP A 75 1.24 -14.00 20.66
CA ASP A 75 1.34 -14.69 21.94
C ASP A 75 0.18 -15.70 22.12
N PRO A 76 0.41 -17.00 21.86
CA PRO A 76 -0.64 -18.01 22.00
C PRO A 76 -1.09 -18.22 23.45
N ASN A 77 -0.31 -17.78 24.43
CA ASN A 77 -0.60 -17.92 25.87
C ASN A 77 -1.32 -16.69 26.45
N ALA A 78 -1.47 -15.62 25.67
CA ALA A 78 -2.18 -14.44 26.11
C ALA A 78 -3.63 -14.77 26.51
N PRO A 79 -4.20 -14.12 27.54
CA PRO A 79 -5.59 -14.32 27.93
C PRO A 79 -6.54 -14.10 26.75
N ALA A 80 -7.49 -15.02 26.57
CA ALA A 80 -8.45 -14.99 25.46
C ALA A 80 -9.85 -14.63 25.94
N ASP A 81 -9.98 -13.48 26.60
CA ASP A 81 -11.22 -12.98 27.19
C ASP A 81 -11.20 -11.44 27.29
N GLY A 82 -12.27 -10.86 27.81
CA GLY A 82 -12.38 -9.42 28.02
C GLY A 82 -12.94 -8.67 26.81
N THR A 83 -13.03 -7.38 26.97
CA THR A 83 -13.62 -6.45 25.98
C THR A 83 -12.59 -5.42 25.58
N LEU A 84 -12.54 -5.10 24.29
CA LEU A 84 -11.86 -3.93 23.76
C LEU A 84 -12.92 -2.90 23.35
N SER A 85 -12.93 -1.75 23.99
CA SER A 85 -13.64 -0.57 23.49
C SER A 85 -12.65 0.28 22.71
N PHE A 86 -12.74 0.21 21.39
CA PHE A 86 -11.86 0.92 20.50
C PHE A 86 -12.61 2.09 19.84
N GLN A 87 -11.91 3.19 19.65
CA GLN A 87 -12.52 4.32 18.96
C GLN A 87 -12.33 4.14 17.46
N ASN A 88 -13.38 4.44 16.69
CA ASN A 88 -13.27 4.46 15.24
C ASN A 88 -12.26 5.53 14.82
N TYR A 89 -11.15 5.11 14.25
CA TYR A 89 -10.08 5.97 13.76
C TYR A 89 -10.39 6.58 12.39
N ASN A 90 -11.30 5.97 11.62
CA ASN A 90 -11.81 6.58 10.40
C ASN A 90 -12.63 7.81 10.77
N GLU A 91 -12.53 8.87 10.00
CA GLU A 91 -13.30 10.11 10.18
C GLU A 91 -14.82 9.93 10.03
N LEU A 92 -15.28 8.70 9.87
CA LEU A 92 -16.69 8.34 9.76
C LEU A 92 -17.40 8.56 11.10
N GLN A 93 -18.28 9.52 11.12
CA GLN A 93 -19.12 9.85 12.29
C GLN A 93 -20.33 8.92 12.43
N THR A 94 -20.58 8.09 11.42
CA THR A 94 -21.71 7.16 11.34
C THR A 94 -21.41 6.07 10.32
N TYR A 95 -22.17 4.98 10.35
CA TYR A 95 -22.16 3.94 9.32
C TYR A 95 -23.60 3.56 8.96
N ASP A 96 -23.81 3.13 7.72
CA ASP A 96 -25.12 2.74 7.20
C ASP A 96 -25.09 1.45 6.37
N SER A 97 -23.93 0.76 6.36
CA SER A 97 -23.76 -0.49 5.63
C SER A 97 -23.04 -1.55 6.47
N MET A 98 -23.49 -2.80 6.34
CA MET A 98 -22.77 -4.00 6.80
C MET A 98 -22.00 -4.67 5.65
N ASN A 99 -22.14 -4.15 4.43
CA ASN A 99 -21.44 -4.66 3.26
C ASN A 99 -20.27 -3.74 2.90
N PRO A 100 -19.01 -4.15 3.19
CA PRO A 100 -17.83 -3.34 2.93
C PRO A 100 -17.41 -3.30 1.45
N PHE A 101 -18.09 -4.07 0.61
CA PHE A 101 -17.71 -4.23 -0.80
C PHE A 101 -18.45 -3.28 -1.75
N LEU A 102 -19.35 -2.44 -1.25
CA LEU A 102 -20.18 -1.55 -2.06
C LEU A 102 -19.52 -0.19 -2.33
N VAL A 103 -19.94 0.45 -3.42
CA VAL A 103 -19.55 1.84 -3.74
C VAL A 103 -20.26 2.85 -2.84
N ARG A 104 -21.52 2.55 -2.48
CA ARG A 104 -22.40 3.44 -1.73
C ARG A 104 -22.58 2.94 -0.31
N GLY A 105 -22.67 3.89 0.60
CA GLY A 105 -22.78 3.64 2.03
C GLY A 105 -21.42 3.69 2.74
N ALA A 106 -21.47 3.97 4.02
CA ALA A 106 -20.33 3.92 4.93
C ALA A 106 -20.34 2.56 5.63
N PRO A 107 -19.37 1.68 5.40
CA PRO A 107 -19.32 0.37 6.03
C PRO A 107 -19.13 0.51 7.55
N ALA A 108 -19.71 -0.44 8.30
CA ALA A 108 -19.48 -0.52 9.74
C ALA A 108 -17.96 -0.66 10.03
N PRO A 109 -17.46 -0.04 11.11
CA PRO A 109 -16.06 -0.14 11.48
C PRO A 109 -15.59 -1.60 11.50
N ASP A 110 -14.46 -1.87 10.86
CA ASP A 110 -13.77 -3.17 10.79
C ASP A 110 -14.59 -4.38 10.33
N VAL A 111 -15.75 -4.17 9.72
CA VAL A 111 -16.59 -5.28 9.25
C VAL A 111 -15.85 -6.19 8.26
N LEU A 112 -15.04 -5.63 7.37
CA LEU A 112 -14.23 -6.42 6.41
C LEU A 112 -13.21 -7.28 7.15
N HIS A 113 -12.44 -6.68 8.04
CA HIS A 113 -11.34 -7.32 8.76
C HIS A 113 -11.81 -8.39 9.76
N LEU A 114 -12.87 -8.09 10.52
CA LEU A 114 -13.35 -8.98 11.58
C LEU A 114 -14.27 -10.10 11.10
N MET A 115 -14.94 -9.92 9.97
CA MET A 115 -15.97 -10.86 9.53
C MET A 115 -15.58 -11.70 8.31
N PHE A 116 -14.49 -11.38 7.61
CA PHE A 116 -14.13 -12.10 6.38
C PHE A 116 -12.69 -12.57 6.42
N ASP A 117 -12.49 -13.89 6.35
CA ASP A 117 -11.19 -14.48 6.09
C ASP A 117 -10.86 -14.45 4.59
N THR A 118 -9.59 -14.37 4.28
CA THR A 118 -9.03 -14.50 2.93
C THR A 118 -8.64 -15.95 2.62
N LEU A 119 -8.29 -16.26 1.38
CA LEU A 119 -7.79 -17.60 1.04
C LEU A 119 -6.52 -17.95 1.80
N MET A 120 -5.60 -17.01 1.91
CA MET A 120 -4.32 -17.16 2.62
C MET A 120 -4.18 -16.04 3.65
N GLN A 121 -3.34 -16.26 4.67
CA GLN A 121 -3.00 -15.25 5.68
C GLN A 121 -1.65 -14.63 5.38
N ARG A 122 -1.62 -13.32 5.18
CA ARG A 122 -0.37 -12.56 5.04
C ARG A 122 0.42 -12.55 6.35
N SER A 123 1.74 -12.76 6.26
CA SER A 123 2.66 -12.52 7.38
C SER A 123 2.97 -11.04 7.51
N TRP A 124 3.12 -10.54 8.75
CA TRP A 124 3.45 -9.13 9.02
C TRP A 124 4.94 -8.89 9.28
N ASP A 125 5.73 -9.94 9.41
CA ASP A 125 7.19 -9.85 9.55
C ASP A 125 7.95 -10.28 8.30
N GLU A 126 7.20 -10.52 7.21
CA GLU A 126 7.71 -10.78 5.87
C GLU A 126 7.07 -9.82 4.87
N LEU A 127 7.81 -9.45 3.84
CA LEU A 127 7.32 -8.45 2.88
C LEU A 127 6.19 -9.00 1.98
N ALA A 128 6.31 -10.25 1.56
CA ALA A 128 5.44 -10.84 0.53
C ALA A 128 5.27 -12.34 0.69
N SER A 129 4.84 -12.79 1.86
CA SER A 129 4.59 -14.19 2.14
C SER A 129 3.21 -14.39 2.73
N GLU A 130 2.55 -15.46 2.33
CA GLU A 130 1.24 -15.88 2.81
C GLU A 130 1.24 -17.32 3.23
N TYR A 131 0.43 -17.62 4.24
CA TYR A 131 0.36 -18.87 4.96
C TYR A 131 -1.06 -19.44 4.94
N PRO A 132 -1.24 -20.75 5.23
CA PRO A 132 -2.54 -21.41 5.18
C PRO A 132 -3.62 -20.69 6.00
N LEU A 133 -4.79 -20.55 5.38
CA LEU A 133 -6.01 -20.13 6.04
C LEU A 133 -7.20 -20.88 5.42
N ILE A 134 -8.10 -20.22 4.64
CA ILE A 134 -9.18 -20.94 3.93
C ILE A 134 -8.59 -21.96 2.94
N ALA A 135 -7.49 -21.62 2.28
CA ALA A 135 -6.69 -22.61 1.56
C ALA A 135 -5.58 -23.16 2.47
N ASP A 136 -5.40 -24.47 2.49
CA ASP A 136 -4.35 -25.15 3.24
C ASP A 136 -3.12 -25.48 2.37
N ASP A 137 -3.25 -25.36 1.05
CA ASP A 137 -2.19 -25.63 0.10
C ASP A 137 -2.40 -24.82 -1.20
N VAL A 138 -1.28 -24.52 -1.87
CA VAL A 138 -1.27 -23.76 -3.12
C VAL A 138 -0.21 -24.28 -4.09
N GLU A 139 -0.58 -24.45 -5.34
CA GLU A 139 0.30 -24.84 -6.43
C GLU A 139 0.35 -23.70 -7.46
N VAL A 140 1.53 -23.10 -7.64
CA VAL A 140 1.77 -22.04 -8.62
C VAL A 140 2.38 -22.64 -9.87
N ALA A 141 1.79 -22.38 -11.04
CA ALA A 141 2.33 -22.84 -12.32
C ALA A 141 3.73 -22.23 -12.55
N PRO A 142 4.71 -23.01 -13.07
CA PRO A 142 6.09 -22.54 -13.26
C PRO A 142 6.20 -21.33 -14.19
N ASP A 143 5.25 -21.17 -15.12
CA ASP A 143 5.15 -20.04 -16.05
C ASP A 143 4.35 -18.86 -15.49
N LEU A 144 3.94 -18.93 -14.21
CA LEU A 144 3.12 -17.93 -13.53
C LEU A 144 1.77 -17.65 -14.23
N SER A 145 1.26 -18.58 -15.03
CA SER A 145 -0.02 -18.43 -15.74
C SER A 145 -1.24 -18.68 -14.84
N SER A 146 -1.05 -19.39 -13.73
CA SER A 146 -2.11 -19.75 -12.79
C SER A 146 -1.60 -20.10 -11.41
N ALA A 147 -2.51 -20.05 -10.41
CA ALA A 147 -2.32 -20.64 -9.10
C ALA A 147 -3.56 -21.48 -8.73
N THR A 148 -3.35 -22.66 -8.18
CA THR A 148 -4.39 -23.60 -7.75
C THR A 148 -4.37 -23.68 -6.24
N PHE A 149 -5.49 -23.39 -5.59
CA PHE A 149 -5.66 -23.39 -4.14
C PHE A 149 -6.53 -24.56 -3.72
N HIS A 150 -6.12 -25.28 -2.69
CA HIS A 150 -6.87 -26.37 -2.08
C HIS A 150 -7.53 -25.86 -0.81
N ILE A 151 -8.85 -25.99 -0.74
CA ILE A 151 -9.65 -25.47 0.37
C ILE A 151 -9.54 -26.41 1.55
N ASN A 152 -9.20 -25.86 2.70
CA ASN A 152 -9.10 -26.58 3.95
C ASN A 152 -10.45 -27.28 4.28
N PRO A 153 -10.47 -28.59 4.47
CA PRO A 153 -11.70 -29.32 4.75
C PRO A 153 -12.38 -28.92 6.07
N ALA A 154 -11.66 -28.27 6.98
CA ALA A 154 -12.21 -27.69 8.20
C ALA A 154 -12.86 -26.32 7.99
N ALA A 155 -12.60 -25.63 6.88
CA ALA A 155 -13.09 -24.27 6.64
C ALA A 155 -14.62 -24.19 6.65
N ARG A 156 -15.17 -23.25 7.43
CA ARG A 156 -16.63 -23.09 7.65
C ARG A 156 -17.00 -21.62 7.67
N PHE A 157 -18.19 -21.35 7.13
CA PHE A 157 -18.86 -20.07 7.37
C PHE A 157 -19.45 -19.98 8.78
N SER A 158 -19.82 -18.78 9.17
CA SER A 158 -20.41 -18.46 10.48
C SER A 158 -21.72 -19.18 10.79
N ASN A 159 -22.42 -19.68 9.76
CA ASN A 159 -23.63 -20.50 9.88
C ASN A 159 -23.34 -22.02 9.93
N GLY A 160 -22.06 -22.43 9.93
CA GLY A 160 -21.60 -23.82 9.98
C GLY A 160 -21.49 -24.51 8.63
N ASP A 161 -21.90 -23.89 7.52
CA ASP A 161 -21.74 -24.46 6.18
C ASP A 161 -20.24 -24.60 5.83
N PRO A 162 -19.84 -25.68 5.15
CA PRO A 162 -18.48 -25.82 4.64
C PRO A 162 -18.19 -24.77 3.56
N ILE A 163 -16.99 -24.23 3.57
CA ILE A 163 -16.48 -23.39 2.47
C ILE A 163 -16.01 -24.31 1.36
N THR A 164 -16.37 -23.97 0.12
CA THR A 164 -16.05 -24.77 -1.07
C THR A 164 -15.41 -23.88 -2.16
N ALA A 165 -14.80 -24.52 -3.16
CA ALA A 165 -14.26 -23.82 -4.33
C ALA A 165 -15.32 -23.00 -5.10
N ALA A 166 -16.59 -23.43 -5.04
CA ALA A 166 -17.70 -22.69 -5.64
C ALA A 166 -17.97 -21.36 -4.90
N ASP A 167 -17.80 -21.33 -3.57
CA ASP A 167 -17.96 -20.12 -2.76
C ASP A 167 -16.83 -19.13 -3.00
N VAL A 168 -15.60 -19.63 -3.16
CA VAL A 168 -14.44 -18.82 -3.54
C VAL A 168 -14.64 -18.18 -4.91
N LYS A 169 -15.06 -19.00 -5.90
CA LYS A 169 -15.40 -18.47 -7.23
C LYS A 169 -16.52 -17.44 -7.16
N TYR A 170 -17.56 -17.70 -6.38
CA TYR A 170 -18.67 -16.76 -6.20
C TYR A 170 -18.18 -15.42 -5.63
N SER A 171 -17.32 -15.45 -4.62
CA SER A 171 -16.74 -14.24 -4.02
C SER A 171 -15.93 -13.45 -5.05
N PHE A 172 -15.06 -14.12 -5.82
CA PHE A 172 -14.28 -13.49 -6.88
C PHE A 172 -15.17 -12.87 -7.98
N ASP A 173 -16.11 -13.64 -8.51
CA ASP A 173 -17.00 -13.17 -9.58
C ASP A 173 -17.87 -11.99 -9.11
N THR A 174 -18.28 -11.99 -7.84
CA THR A 174 -19.05 -10.89 -7.25
C THR A 174 -18.21 -9.63 -7.10
N LEU A 175 -17.01 -9.74 -6.52
CA LEU A 175 -16.12 -8.60 -6.28
C LEU A 175 -15.58 -7.97 -7.57
N THR A 176 -15.48 -8.75 -8.65
CA THR A 176 -15.06 -8.23 -9.96
C THR A 176 -16.23 -7.84 -10.85
N SER A 177 -17.48 -7.92 -10.36
CA SER A 177 -18.68 -7.51 -11.08
C SER A 177 -18.98 -6.01 -10.92
N PRO A 178 -19.84 -5.42 -11.77
CA PRO A 178 -20.30 -4.04 -11.62
C PRO A 178 -21.12 -3.76 -10.35
N GLN A 179 -21.53 -4.79 -9.59
CA GLN A 179 -22.29 -4.64 -8.34
C GLN A 179 -21.40 -4.34 -7.14
N ALA A 180 -20.09 -4.59 -7.23
CA ALA A 180 -19.11 -4.28 -6.19
C ALA A 180 -18.35 -2.98 -6.50
N SER A 181 -17.63 -2.48 -5.51
CA SER A 181 -16.78 -1.29 -5.69
C SER A 181 -15.70 -1.52 -6.74
N PRO A 182 -15.48 -0.59 -7.68
CA PRO A 182 -14.41 -0.67 -8.69
C PRO A 182 -13.02 -0.89 -8.10
N MET A 183 -12.81 -0.57 -6.83
CA MET A 183 -11.54 -0.81 -6.12
C MET A 183 -11.18 -2.31 -6.13
N PHE A 184 -12.15 -3.20 -5.89
CA PHE A 184 -11.90 -4.65 -5.91
C PHE A 184 -11.63 -5.17 -7.33
N ASN A 185 -12.33 -4.61 -8.33
CA ASN A 185 -12.04 -4.93 -9.72
C ASN A 185 -10.58 -4.53 -10.08
N ALA A 186 -10.13 -3.36 -9.63
CA ALA A 186 -8.75 -2.93 -9.83
C ALA A 186 -7.74 -3.80 -9.07
N GLN A 187 -8.04 -4.18 -7.82
CA GLN A 187 -7.20 -5.05 -6.99
C GLN A 187 -6.99 -6.43 -7.64
N PHE A 188 -8.05 -7.03 -8.15
CA PHE A 188 -8.01 -8.36 -8.77
C PHE A 188 -7.82 -8.34 -10.30
N ALA A 189 -7.45 -7.19 -10.89
CA ALA A 189 -7.36 -7.01 -12.34
C ALA A 189 -6.35 -7.97 -13.02
N VAL A 190 -5.32 -8.43 -12.33
CA VAL A 190 -4.35 -9.42 -12.84
C VAL A 190 -4.99 -10.78 -13.06
N ILE A 191 -6.07 -11.10 -12.33
CA ILE A 191 -6.78 -12.37 -12.43
C ILE A 191 -7.74 -12.31 -13.63
N LYS A 192 -7.62 -13.28 -14.52
CA LYS A 192 -8.49 -13.42 -15.68
C LYS A 192 -9.83 -14.07 -15.32
N ARG A 193 -9.76 -15.14 -14.53
CA ARG A 193 -10.94 -15.88 -14.05
C ARG A 193 -10.59 -16.86 -12.93
N ALA A 194 -11.57 -17.21 -12.12
CA ALA A 194 -11.54 -18.33 -11.19
C ALA A 194 -12.26 -19.55 -11.82
N VAL A 195 -11.66 -20.73 -11.69
CA VAL A 195 -12.18 -22.01 -12.23
C VAL A 195 -12.31 -23.01 -11.10
N VAL A 196 -13.51 -23.53 -10.88
CA VAL A 196 -13.74 -24.64 -9.96
C VAL A 196 -13.25 -25.91 -10.65
N VAL A 197 -12.21 -26.54 -10.09
CA VAL A 197 -11.66 -27.80 -10.58
C VAL A 197 -12.48 -28.97 -10.01
N ASP A 198 -12.70 -28.91 -8.69
CA ASP A 198 -13.58 -29.83 -7.95
C ASP A 198 -14.15 -29.09 -6.73
N ARG A 199 -14.79 -29.82 -5.80
CA ARG A 199 -15.43 -29.23 -4.63
C ARG A 199 -14.47 -28.46 -3.72
N ALA A 200 -13.22 -28.92 -3.60
CA ALA A 200 -12.22 -28.36 -2.71
C ALA A 200 -11.08 -27.62 -3.45
N THR A 201 -11.11 -27.57 -4.78
CA THR A 201 -10.01 -27.05 -5.58
C THR A 201 -10.46 -25.94 -6.51
N VAL A 202 -9.89 -24.75 -6.34
CA VAL A 202 -10.11 -23.59 -7.20
C VAL A 202 -8.81 -23.18 -7.87
N ARG A 203 -8.83 -22.92 -9.18
CA ARG A 203 -7.70 -22.41 -9.94
C ARG A 203 -7.99 -20.99 -10.44
N PHE A 204 -7.07 -20.08 -10.13
CA PHE A 204 -7.05 -18.73 -10.71
C PHE A 204 -6.13 -18.71 -11.92
N GLU A 205 -6.65 -18.26 -13.05
CA GLU A 205 -5.87 -18.01 -14.27
C GLU A 205 -5.53 -16.53 -14.35
N PHE A 206 -4.29 -16.21 -14.63
CA PHE A 206 -3.80 -14.83 -14.72
C PHE A 206 -3.80 -14.30 -16.14
N ARG A 207 -3.89 -12.98 -16.32
CA ARG A 207 -3.89 -12.32 -17.64
C ARG A 207 -2.49 -12.28 -18.25
N HIS A 208 -1.49 -12.20 -17.41
CA HIS A 208 -0.06 -12.21 -17.76
C HIS A 208 0.73 -12.80 -16.59
N ALA A 209 1.93 -13.24 -16.88
CA ALA A 209 2.84 -13.75 -15.86
C ALA A 209 3.29 -12.62 -14.94
N GLU A 210 2.93 -12.70 -13.66
CA GLU A 210 3.29 -11.74 -12.62
C GLU A 210 3.52 -12.48 -11.30
N ARG A 211 4.67 -12.24 -10.66
CA ARG A 211 5.04 -12.95 -9.42
C ARG A 211 4.13 -12.66 -8.25
N GLY A 212 3.55 -11.47 -8.19
CA GLY A 212 2.60 -11.07 -7.15
C GLY A 212 1.18 -11.62 -7.33
N ALA A 213 0.84 -12.14 -8.52
CA ALA A 213 -0.52 -12.57 -8.82
C ALA A 213 -1.05 -13.69 -7.90
N PRO A 214 -0.24 -14.69 -7.48
CA PRO A 214 -0.71 -15.70 -6.53
C PRO A 214 -1.09 -15.11 -5.16
N LEU A 215 -0.33 -14.12 -4.66
CA LEU A 215 -0.64 -13.43 -3.40
C LEU A 215 -1.90 -12.57 -3.52
N ILE A 216 -2.07 -11.88 -4.66
CA ILE A 216 -3.31 -11.13 -4.93
C ILE A 216 -4.52 -12.07 -4.91
N ALA A 217 -4.39 -13.30 -5.40
CA ALA A 217 -5.46 -14.30 -5.30
C ALA A 217 -5.63 -14.80 -3.85
N GLY A 218 -4.54 -14.94 -3.09
CA GLY A 218 -4.54 -15.30 -1.67
C GLY A 218 -5.27 -14.29 -0.78
N ASP A 219 -5.17 -13.00 -1.12
CA ASP A 219 -5.87 -11.90 -0.43
C ASP A 219 -7.39 -11.85 -0.70
N LEU A 220 -7.98 -12.77 -1.48
CA LEU A 220 -9.40 -12.75 -1.79
C LEU A 220 -10.26 -13.03 -0.55
N PRO A 221 -11.10 -12.08 -0.08
CA PRO A 221 -12.04 -12.34 1.01
C PRO A 221 -13.17 -13.27 0.53
N VAL A 222 -13.51 -14.27 1.36
CA VAL A 222 -14.49 -15.30 1.02
C VAL A 222 -15.76 -15.13 1.83
N PHE A 223 -16.90 -15.07 1.14
CA PHE A 223 -18.23 -14.96 1.74
C PHE A 223 -19.23 -15.91 1.10
N SER A 224 -20.25 -16.26 1.88
CA SER A 224 -21.26 -17.23 1.46
C SER A 224 -22.21 -16.67 0.41
N PRO A 225 -22.54 -17.43 -0.64
CA PRO A 225 -23.63 -17.10 -1.55
C PRO A 225 -25.02 -17.06 -0.87
N LYS A 226 -25.13 -17.52 0.39
CA LYS A 226 -26.36 -17.40 1.18
C LYS A 226 -26.56 -16.00 1.79
N TRP A 227 -25.54 -15.15 1.78
CA TRP A 227 -25.68 -13.74 2.14
C TRP A 227 -26.59 -13.03 1.11
N GLY A 228 -27.67 -12.43 1.58
CA GLY A 228 -28.70 -11.83 0.72
C GLY A 228 -29.75 -12.82 0.17
N MET A 229 -29.77 -14.07 0.65
CA MET A 229 -30.84 -15.01 0.33
C MET A 229 -32.13 -14.65 1.06
N ARG A 230 -33.23 -14.55 0.32
CA ARG A 230 -34.57 -14.29 0.85
C ARG A 230 -35.28 -15.59 1.25
N ALA A 231 -36.34 -15.47 2.04
CA ALA A 231 -37.12 -16.61 2.50
C ALA A 231 -37.79 -17.43 1.35
N ASP A 232 -38.01 -16.77 0.22
CA ASP A 232 -38.57 -17.41 -1.00
C ASP A 232 -37.51 -18.13 -1.84
N GLY A 233 -36.25 -18.17 -1.39
CA GLY A 233 -35.13 -18.79 -2.09
C GLY A 233 -34.53 -17.93 -3.19
N THR A 234 -35.04 -16.72 -3.42
CA THR A 234 -34.42 -15.76 -4.35
C THR A 234 -33.25 -15.03 -3.68
N ARG A 235 -32.30 -14.55 -4.48
CA ARG A 235 -31.17 -13.74 -3.99
C ARG A 235 -31.39 -12.28 -4.33
N ALA A 236 -31.19 -11.41 -3.33
CA ALA A 236 -31.10 -9.98 -3.58
C ALA A 236 -29.85 -9.66 -4.44
N PRO A 237 -29.90 -8.67 -5.35
CA PRO A 237 -28.71 -8.13 -5.97
C PRO A 237 -27.68 -7.70 -4.94
N PHE A 238 -26.38 -7.94 -5.19
CA PHE A 238 -25.32 -7.72 -4.22
C PHE A 238 -25.22 -6.25 -3.76
N ASP A 239 -25.52 -5.33 -4.65
CA ASP A 239 -25.58 -3.88 -4.38
C ASP A 239 -26.81 -3.43 -3.56
N GLN A 240 -27.73 -4.34 -3.23
CA GLN A 240 -28.94 -4.08 -2.44
C GLN A 240 -28.91 -4.68 -1.03
N ILE A 241 -27.84 -5.40 -0.65
CA ILE A 241 -27.71 -6.04 0.67
C ILE A 241 -26.85 -5.24 1.64
N ALA A 242 -26.89 -3.90 1.56
CA ALA A 242 -26.08 -3.02 2.39
C ALA A 242 -26.25 -3.27 3.90
N ASN A 243 -27.48 -3.49 4.36
CA ASN A 243 -27.81 -3.60 5.80
C ASN A 243 -27.94 -5.04 6.33
N GLU A 244 -27.75 -6.04 5.48
CA GLU A 244 -27.82 -7.44 5.89
C GLU A 244 -26.51 -7.88 6.55
N VAL A 245 -26.64 -8.55 7.71
CA VAL A 245 -25.46 -9.12 8.38
C VAL A 245 -24.88 -10.24 7.51
N PRO A 246 -23.59 -10.22 7.21
CA PRO A 246 -22.97 -11.22 6.37
C PRO A 246 -23.03 -12.64 6.94
N VAL A 247 -23.22 -13.63 6.09
CA VAL A 247 -22.83 -15.03 6.37
C VAL A 247 -21.32 -15.10 6.05
N SER A 248 -20.54 -14.90 7.08
CA SER A 248 -19.12 -14.57 7.01
C SER A 248 -18.22 -15.77 7.30
N SER A 249 -16.94 -15.66 7.02
CA SER A 249 -15.92 -16.70 7.27
C SER A 249 -15.02 -16.37 8.47
N GLY A 250 -15.04 -15.12 8.95
CA GLY A 250 -14.08 -14.58 9.88
C GLY A 250 -14.34 -14.86 11.37
N PRO A 251 -13.46 -14.35 12.24
CA PRO A 251 -13.42 -14.68 13.65
C PRO A 251 -14.50 -14.04 14.52
N TYR A 252 -15.17 -12.99 14.04
CA TYR A 252 -16.19 -12.28 14.80
C TYR A 252 -17.55 -12.27 14.13
N LEU A 253 -18.57 -12.11 14.97
CA LEU A 253 -19.98 -11.97 14.61
C LEU A 253 -20.52 -10.65 15.16
N VAL A 254 -21.46 -10.03 14.47
CA VAL A 254 -22.16 -8.85 14.99
C VAL A 254 -23.01 -9.27 16.19
N GLU A 255 -22.80 -8.62 17.33
CA GLU A 255 -23.59 -8.82 18.54
C GLU A 255 -24.69 -7.76 18.66
N SER A 256 -24.32 -6.50 18.50
CA SER A 256 -25.27 -5.39 18.55
C SER A 256 -24.81 -4.23 17.69
N ARG A 257 -25.76 -3.42 17.23
CA ARG A 257 -25.47 -2.22 16.44
C ARG A 257 -26.44 -1.08 16.74
N LYS A 258 -25.89 0.13 16.79
CA LYS A 258 -26.62 1.40 16.77
C LYS A 258 -25.94 2.26 15.70
N ASN A 259 -26.58 2.37 14.54
CA ASN A 259 -25.96 2.85 13.31
C ASN A 259 -25.23 4.22 13.38
N ASP A 260 -25.60 5.06 14.33
CA ASP A 260 -25.04 6.39 14.51
C ASP A 260 -24.16 6.54 15.77
N LYS A 261 -23.90 5.44 16.50
CA LYS A 261 -23.24 5.49 17.82
C LYS A 261 -22.19 4.43 18.04
N GLU A 262 -22.53 3.16 17.81
CA GLU A 262 -21.64 2.05 18.13
C GLU A 262 -21.99 0.78 17.36
N ILE A 263 -21.00 -0.08 17.21
CA ILE A 263 -21.17 -1.47 16.85
C ILE A 263 -20.32 -2.35 17.77
N THR A 264 -20.91 -3.47 18.21
CA THR A 264 -20.21 -4.47 19.01
C THR A 264 -20.14 -5.79 18.24
N TYR A 265 -18.95 -6.31 18.14
CA TYR A 265 -18.66 -7.65 17.64
C TYR A 265 -18.34 -8.58 18.81
N ARG A 266 -18.83 -9.81 18.77
CA ARG A 266 -18.44 -10.89 19.67
C ARG A 266 -17.60 -11.91 18.94
N ARG A 267 -16.58 -12.45 19.59
CA ARG A 267 -15.80 -13.54 19.01
C ARG A 267 -16.71 -14.74 18.74
N ASN A 268 -16.55 -15.35 17.57
CA ASN A 268 -17.29 -16.54 17.19
C ASN A 268 -16.73 -17.76 17.96
N PRO A 269 -17.48 -18.37 18.89
CA PRO A 269 -16.99 -19.51 19.65
C PRO A 269 -16.78 -20.76 18.78
N ALA A 270 -17.39 -20.81 17.60
CA ALA A 270 -17.25 -21.86 16.61
C ALA A 270 -16.31 -21.46 15.45
N TYR A 271 -15.44 -20.48 15.66
CA TYR A 271 -14.50 -20.08 14.62
C TYR A 271 -13.53 -21.22 14.29
N TRP A 272 -13.63 -21.71 13.09
CA TRP A 272 -12.96 -22.92 12.62
C TRP A 272 -11.42 -22.81 12.59
N ALA A 273 -10.89 -21.60 12.37
CA ALA A 273 -9.45 -21.35 12.19
C ALA A 273 -8.72 -20.99 13.50
N ALA A 274 -9.37 -20.96 14.65
CA ALA A 274 -8.80 -20.46 15.91
C ALA A 274 -7.46 -21.13 16.29
N ASP A 275 -7.29 -22.43 15.96
CA ASP A 275 -6.11 -23.22 16.27
C ASP A 275 -5.13 -23.37 15.10
N LEU A 276 -5.42 -22.78 13.94
CA LEU A 276 -4.47 -22.79 12.82
C LEU A 276 -3.19 -22.03 13.21
N PRO A 277 -2.01 -22.48 12.78
CA PRO A 277 -0.76 -21.78 13.07
C PRO A 277 -0.77 -20.30 12.66
N SER A 278 -1.40 -19.98 11.55
CA SER A 278 -1.55 -18.60 11.04
C SER A 278 -2.54 -17.74 11.82
N ARG A 279 -3.34 -18.32 12.73
CA ARG A 279 -4.34 -17.63 13.57
C ARG A 279 -4.10 -17.75 15.06
N ARG A 280 -3.26 -18.68 15.47
CA ARG A 280 -2.98 -18.94 16.89
C ARG A 280 -2.34 -17.71 17.56
N GLY A 281 -2.94 -17.25 18.65
CA GLY A 281 -2.52 -16.03 19.34
C GLY A 281 -3.20 -14.75 18.88
N MET A 282 -4.04 -14.82 17.83
CA MET A 282 -4.85 -13.70 17.36
C MET A 282 -6.24 -13.62 18.05
N TYR A 283 -6.92 -12.47 17.89
CA TYR A 283 -8.33 -12.26 18.25
C TYR A 283 -8.65 -12.60 19.71
N ARG A 284 -7.86 -12.04 20.65
CA ARG A 284 -7.91 -12.41 22.06
C ARG A 284 -9.12 -11.83 22.81
N PHE A 285 -9.75 -10.75 22.33
CA PHE A 285 -10.91 -10.15 22.97
C PHE A 285 -12.18 -10.96 22.70
N ALA A 286 -13.00 -11.19 23.75
CA ALA A 286 -14.31 -11.81 23.60
C ALA A 286 -15.29 -10.87 22.88
N HIS A 287 -15.18 -9.56 23.16
CA HIS A 287 -16.00 -8.52 22.55
C HIS A 287 -15.12 -7.35 22.09
N ILE A 288 -15.44 -6.80 20.93
CA ILE A 288 -14.85 -5.56 20.41
C ILE A 288 -15.98 -4.58 20.11
N THR A 289 -15.91 -3.40 20.70
CA THR A 289 -16.90 -2.34 20.51
C THR A 289 -16.24 -1.12 19.88
N PHE A 290 -16.73 -0.70 18.74
CA PHE A 290 -16.36 0.56 18.12
C PHE A 290 -17.38 1.62 18.48
N LYS A 291 -16.90 2.72 19.08
CA LYS A 291 -17.73 3.88 19.43
C LYS A 291 -17.45 5.01 18.45
N LEU A 292 -18.51 5.61 17.92
CA LEU A 292 -18.43 6.70 16.97
C LEU A 292 -18.65 8.03 17.70
N TYR A 293 -17.80 9.00 17.43
CA TYR A 293 -17.84 10.33 18.03
C TYR A 293 -17.94 11.38 16.93
N ARG A 294 -18.49 12.53 17.29
CA ARG A 294 -18.70 13.62 16.35
C ARG A 294 -17.40 14.22 15.83
N ASP A 295 -16.36 14.22 16.65
CA ASP A 295 -15.08 14.80 16.34
C ASP A 295 -13.96 14.19 17.20
N HIS A 296 -12.75 14.37 16.77
CA HIS A 296 -11.57 13.78 17.41
C HIS A 296 -11.29 14.34 18.82
N TYR A 297 -11.68 15.58 19.11
CA TYR A 297 -11.53 16.13 20.46
C TYR A 297 -12.46 15.43 21.45
N THR A 298 -13.71 15.20 21.05
CA THR A 298 -14.69 14.43 21.85
C THR A 298 -14.21 12.99 22.07
N GLN A 299 -13.61 12.36 21.06
CA GLN A 299 -13.00 11.02 21.20
C GLN A 299 -11.92 11.01 22.28
N LEU A 300 -10.99 11.99 22.25
CA LEU A 300 -9.93 12.07 23.23
C LEU A 300 -10.45 12.27 24.66
N GLU A 301 -11.43 13.15 24.86
CA GLU A 301 -12.01 13.36 26.21
C GLU A 301 -12.77 12.11 26.70
N ALA A 302 -13.46 11.39 25.82
CA ALA A 302 -14.10 10.10 26.14
C ALA A 302 -13.04 9.03 26.53
N PHE A 303 -11.93 8.94 25.81
CA PHE A 303 -10.82 8.07 26.20
C PHE A 303 -10.25 8.45 27.58
N LYS A 304 -10.02 9.73 27.85
CA LYS A 304 -9.53 10.22 29.15
C LYS A 304 -10.52 9.97 30.30
N ALA A 305 -11.82 9.98 30.00
CA ALA A 305 -12.86 9.59 30.92
C ALA A 305 -12.95 8.07 31.19
N GLY A 306 -12.32 7.27 30.35
CA GLY A 306 -12.29 5.81 30.46
C GLY A 306 -13.37 5.09 29.64
N ASP A 307 -14.07 5.80 28.75
CA ASP A 307 -15.10 5.22 27.87
C ASP A 307 -14.56 4.38 26.73
N ALA A 308 -13.27 4.53 26.44
CA ALA A 308 -12.54 3.69 25.49
C ALA A 308 -11.27 3.10 26.12
N ASP A 309 -10.82 1.96 25.61
CA ASP A 309 -9.63 1.27 26.12
C ASP A 309 -8.36 1.65 25.36
N ALA A 310 -8.50 1.99 24.09
CA ALA A 310 -7.42 2.50 23.26
C ALA A 310 -7.91 3.54 22.26
N ILE A 311 -7.01 4.43 21.87
CA ILE A 311 -7.21 5.49 20.86
C ILE A 311 -5.90 5.69 20.09
N VAL A 312 -6.05 5.95 18.81
CA VAL A 312 -4.97 6.36 17.94
C VAL A 312 -4.96 7.87 17.78
N GLU A 313 -3.78 8.49 17.85
CA GLU A 313 -3.63 9.94 17.77
C GLU A 313 -2.78 10.38 16.57
N TYR A 314 -3.42 11.07 15.65
CA TYR A 314 -2.75 11.61 14.45
C TYR A 314 -2.18 13.02 14.67
N SER A 315 -2.76 13.79 15.60
CA SER A 315 -2.33 15.16 15.86
C SER A 315 -1.14 15.24 16.81
N ALA A 316 0.01 15.69 16.29
CA ALA A 316 1.21 15.95 17.10
C ALA A 316 0.93 16.93 18.25
N THR A 317 0.11 17.94 18.00
CA THR A 317 -0.25 18.95 19.02
C THR A 317 -1.10 18.34 20.15
N GLN A 318 -2.11 17.52 19.81
CA GLN A 318 -2.92 16.85 20.83
C GLN A 318 -2.07 15.88 21.63
N TRP A 319 -1.27 15.04 20.95
CA TRP A 319 -0.35 14.10 21.58
C TRP A 319 0.61 14.77 22.58
N ALA A 320 1.17 15.92 22.21
CA ALA A 320 2.08 16.65 23.08
C ALA A 320 1.39 17.30 24.28
N ARG A 321 0.17 17.84 24.09
CA ARG A 321 -0.43 18.77 25.06
C ARG A 321 -1.66 18.22 25.77
N LYS A 322 -2.37 17.22 25.20
CA LYS A 322 -3.67 16.81 25.71
C LYS A 322 -3.68 15.42 26.35
N TYR A 323 -2.70 14.59 26.09
CA TYR A 323 -2.54 13.27 26.70
C TYR A 323 -1.90 13.39 28.08
N VAL A 324 -2.59 14.08 28.97
CA VAL A 324 -2.20 14.40 30.36
C VAL A 324 -3.44 14.36 31.26
N GLY A 325 -3.22 14.33 32.58
CA GLY A 325 -4.27 14.41 33.60
C GLY A 325 -4.28 13.19 34.51
N LYS A 326 -5.20 13.18 35.46
CA LYS A 326 -5.27 12.24 36.60
C LYS A 326 -5.08 10.77 36.21
N ASN A 327 -5.73 10.32 35.12
CA ASN A 327 -5.65 8.91 34.71
C ASN A 327 -4.29 8.55 34.10
N PHE A 328 -3.58 9.51 33.51
CA PHE A 328 -2.19 9.33 33.09
C PHE A 328 -1.24 9.38 34.28
N ASP A 329 -1.45 10.34 35.19
CA ASP A 329 -0.60 10.53 36.37
C ASP A 329 -0.68 9.32 37.32
N ASN A 330 -1.86 8.73 37.47
CA ASN A 330 -2.09 7.53 38.28
C ASN A 330 -1.74 6.20 37.56
N GLY A 331 -1.26 6.26 36.32
CA GLY A 331 -0.88 5.08 35.55
C GLY A 331 -2.05 4.21 35.07
N VAL A 332 -3.27 4.73 35.05
CA VAL A 332 -4.45 4.05 34.46
C VAL A 332 -4.37 4.08 32.94
N LEU A 333 -3.93 5.22 32.39
CA LEU A 333 -3.71 5.41 30.96
C LEU A 333 -2.22 5.56 30.69
N LYS A 334 -1.79 5.09 29.52
CA LYS A 334 -0.43 5.23 29.01
C LYS A 334 -0.41 5.78 27.58
N LYS A 335 0.77 6.29 27.23
CA LYS A 335 1.12 6.71 25.87
C LYS A 335 2.15 5.74 25.33
N GLY A 336 1.94 5.23 24.13
CA GLY A 336 2.91 4.42 23.38
C GLY A 336 3.19 5.02 22.02
N ASN A 337 4.45 4.96 21.58
CA ASN A 337 4.82 5.17 20.19
C ASN A 337 5.29 3.82 19.66
N PHE A 338 4.60 3.31 18.68
CA PHE A 338 4.90 2.01 18.07
C PHE A 338 5.42 2.26 16.66
N ALA A 339 6.61 1.71 16.37
CA ALA A 339 7.15 1.78 15.01
C ALA A 339 6.21 1.02 14.08
N ASP A 340 5.78 1.67 13.03
CA ASP A 340 5.01 1.07 11.95
C ASP A 340 5.91 0.82 10.73
N GLY A 341 5.35 0.21 9.69
CA GLY A 341 6.06 -0.20 8.48
C GLY A 341 6.59 0.95 7.63
N PRO A 342 6.67 0.78 6.32
CA PRO A 342 7.22 1.76 5.40
C PRO A 342 6.57 3.14 5.54
N ALA A 343 7.39 4.18 5.56
CA ALA A 343 6.91 5.55 5.68
C ALA A 343 6.48 6.13 4.33
N GLN A 344 5.47 6.97 4.36
CA GLN A 344 5.04 7.75 3.20
C GLN A 344 6.09 8.79 2.79
N MET A 345 6.13 9.14 1.50
CA MET A 345 6.90 10.27 0.99
C MET A 345 6.00 11.48 0.85
N GLN A 346 6.08 12.39 1.83
CA GLN A 346 5.40 13.67 1.80
C GLN A 346 6.35 14.78 1.36
N GLY A 347 5.88 15.69 0.52
CA GLY A 347 6.64 16.85 0.10
C GLY A 347 5.90 17.76 -0.85
N MET A 348 6.45 18.94 -1.10
CA MET A 348 5.93 19.86 -2.12
C MET A 348 6.43 19.44 -3.49
N LEU A 349 5.55 18.86 -4.32
CA LEU A 349 5.83 18.51 -5.71
C LEU A 349 6.20 19.75 -6.52
N ILE A 350 7.13 19.58 -7.45
CA ILE A 350 7.58 20.61 -8.38
C ILE A 350 7.24 20.16 -9.80
N ASN A 351 6.44 20.93 -10.52
CA ASN A 351 5.99 20.59 -11.88
C ASN A 351 7.04 20.97 -12.94
N LEU A 352 7.80 19.99 -13.42
CA LEU A 352 8.85 20.17 -14.41
C LEU A 352 8.35 20.58 -15.81
N ARG A 353 7.04 20.53 -16.04
CA ARG A 353 6.45 21.05 -17.27
C ARG A 353 6.60 22.56 -17.37
N LYS A 354 6.74 23.24 -16.20
CA LYS A 354 7.05 24.67 -16.11
C LYS A 354 8.55 24.90 -16.40
N PRO A 355 8.90 25.73 -17.39
CA PRO A 355 10.30 25.92 -17.81
C PRO A 355 11.26 26.31 -16.66
N MET A 356 10.80 27.15 -15.72
CA MET A 356 11.60 27.62 -14.59
C MET A 356 12.09 26.50 -13.66
N PHE A 357 11.40 25.32 -13.65
CA PHE A 357 11.77 24.20 -12.79
C PHE A 357 12.56 23.08 -13.49
N ARG A 358 12.87 23.23 -14.77
CA ARG A 358 13.61 22.18 -15.52
C ARG A 358 15.05 22.04 -15.05
N ASP A 359 15.69 23.12 -14.64
CA ASP A 359 17.04 23.09 -14.11
C ASP A 359 17.05 22.53 -12.68
N VAL A 360 17.85 21.47 -12.46
CA VAL A 360 17.97 20.80 -11.16
C VAL A 360 18.47 21.74 -10.07
N ARG A 361 19.30 22.74 -10.41
CA ARG A 361 19.82 23.72 -9.46
C ARG A 361 18.72 24.60 -8.87
N VAL A 362 17.71 24.96 -9.68
CA VAL A 362 16.51 25.68 -9.20
C VAL A 362 15.76 24.80 -8.18
N ARG A 363 15.49 23.53 -8.48
CA ARG A 363 14.80 22.62 -7.56
C ARG A 363 15.58 22.38 -6.28
N HIS A 364 16.89 22.23 -6.38
CA HIS A 364 17.77 22.14 -5.21
C HIS A 364 17.68 23.42 -4.35
N ALA A 365 17.72 24.60 -4.96
CA ALA A 365 17.58 25.87 -4.26
C ALA A 365 16.23 25.97 -3.52
N LEU A 366 15.13 25.52 -4.12
CA LEU A 366 13.83 25.45 -3.47
C LEU A 366 13.86 24.50 -2.25
N THR A 367 14.56 23.38 -2.35
CA THR A 367 14.73 22.43 -1.24
C THR A 367 15.53 23.03 -0.08
N MET A 368 16.55 23.85 -0.37
CA MET A 368 17.36 24.55 0.63
C MET A 368 16.58 25.60 1.43
N ALA A 369 15.45 26.09 0.89
CA ALA A 369 14.62 27.10 1.54
C ALA A 369 13.63 26.53 2.57
N PHE A 370 13.50 25.20 2.69
CA PHE A 370 12.55 24.57 3.60
C PHE A 370 13.16 24.33 4.98
N ASP A 371 12.69 25.06 6.00
CA ASP A 371 13.16 24.97 7.39
C ASP A 371 12.39 23.90 8.19
N TYR A 372 12.68 22.63 7.91
CA TYR A 372 12.07 21.52 8.63
C TYR A 372 12.34 21.54 10.14
N ASP A 373 13.57 21.84 10.57
CA ASP A 373 13.95 21.72 11.98
C ASP A 373 13.22 22.74 12.85
N TRP A 374 13.04 23.97 12.35
CA TRP A 374 12.21 24.96 13.02
C TRP A 374 10.76 24.49 13.08
N MET A 375 10.22 24.02 11.97
CA MET A 375 8.83 23.54 11.86
C MET A 375 8.58 22.35 12.79
N ASN A 376 9.48 21.36 12.80
CA ASN A 376 9.37 20.19 13.67
C ASN A 376 9.38 20.58 15.16
N ARG A 377 10.26 21.49 15.54
CA ARG A 377 10.34 21.98 16.91
C ARG A 377 9.13 22.81 17.31
N MET A 378 8.71 23.76 16.49
CA MET A 378 7.70 24.76 16.86
C MET A 378 6.26 24.28 16.67
N MET A 379 6.00 23.45 15.65
CA MET A 379 4.65 23.01 15.29
C MET A 379 4.39 21.54 15.65
N PHE A 380 5.40 20.69 15.59
CA PHE A 380 5.26 19.25 15.77
C PHE A 380 5.91 18.70 17.04
N TYR A 381 6.45 19.58 17.89
CA TYR A 381 7.02 19.18 19.18
C TYR A 381 8.13 18.12 19.08
N GLY A 382 8.89 18.13 17.99
CA GLY A 382 9.98 17.18 17.74
C GLY A 382 9.52 15.76 17.39
N GLN A 383 8.24 15.55 17.01
CA GLN A 383 7.66 14.22 16.88
C GLN A 383 7.77 13.62 15.47
N TYR A 384 8.25 14.38 14.50
CA TYR A 384 8.40 13.92 13.12
C TYR A 384 9.86 13.72 12.76
N ARG A 385 10.10 12.95 11.69
CA ARG A 385 11.41 12.81 11.05
C ARG A 385 11.38 13.44 9.68
N ARG A 386 12.50 14.03 9.27
CA ARG A 386 12.66 14.54 7.91
C ARG A 386 12.65 13.39 6.92
N THR A 387 11.83 13.50 5.89
CA THR A 387 11.81 12.54 4.79
C THR A 387 13.06 12.73 3.93
N GLY A 388 13.76 11.65 3.61
CA GLY A 388 14.98 11.68 2.80
C GLY A 388 15.05 10.53 1.78
N SER A 389 13.94 9.83 1.57
CA SER A 389 13.82 8.67 0.67
C SER A 389 12.38 8.50 0.25
N TYR A 390 12.14 8.10 -1.00
CA TYR A 390 10.80 7.71 -1.47
C TYR A 390 10.34 6.37 -0.90
N PHE A 391 11.25 5.62 -0.28
CA PHE A 391 11.02 4.32 0.35
C PHE A 391 11.51 4.34 1.81
N ALA A 392 11.29 5.46 2.51
CA ALA A 392 11.74 5.63 3.89
C ALA A 392 11.18 4.55 4.82
N ALA A 393 11.96 4.19 5.85
CA ALA A 393 11.64 3.14 6.83
C ALA A 393 11.34 1.77 6.19
N SER A 394 11.95 1.48 5.04
CA SER A 394 11.84 0.19 4.36
C SER A 394 13.20 -0.28 3.83
N PRO A 395 13.36 -1.58 3.53
CA PRO A 395 14.62 -2.10 2.97
C PRO A 395 14.87 -1.64 1.52
N PHE A 396 13.93 -0.96 0.89
CA PHE A 396 14.00 -0.44 -0.48
C PHE A 396 14.56 0.98 -0.56
N GLY A 397 14.65 1.69 0.58
CA GLY A 397 15.25 3.03 0.65
C GLY A 397 16.77 3.01 0.57
N ALA A 398 17.33 3.95 -0.20
CA ALA A 398 18.77 4.11 -0.33
C ALA A 398 19.41 4.64 0.97
N SER A 399 20.57 4.15 1.29
CA SER A 399 21.37 4.61 2.43
C SER A 399 22.86 4.44 2.17
N GLY A 400 23.71 5.14 2.88
CA GLY A 400 25.16 4.98 2.76
C GLY A 400 25.68 5.16 1.33
N MET A 401 26.79 4.49 1.00
CA MET A 401 27.33 4.38 -0.34
C MET A 401 26.52 3.36 -1.16
N PRO A 402 26.40 3.53 -2.49
CA PRO A 402 25.72 2.54 -3.32
C PRO A 402 26.49 1.21 -3.32
N GLY A 403 25.73 0.10 -3.21
CA GLY A 403 26.28 -1.24 -3.33
C GLY A 403 26.70 -1.60 -4.77
N ALA A 404 27.40 -2.72 -4.94
CA ALA A 404 27.89 -3.14 -6.27
C ALA A 404 26.77 -3.32 -7.31
N LYS A 405 25.63 -3.90 -6.93
CA LYS A 405 24.46 -4.07 -7.80
C LYS A 405 23.81 -2.71 -8.13
N GLU A 406 23.69 -1.80 -7.17
CA GLU A 406 23.21 -0.43 -7.40
C GLU A 406 24.10 0.30 -8.42
N LEU A 407 25.44 0.25 -8.20
CA LEU A 407 26.42 0.87 -9.12
C LEU A 407 26.32 0.30 -10.53
N ALA A 408 26.20 -1.01 -10.68
CA ALA A 408 26.06 -1.64 -12.00
C ALA A 408 24.83 -1.13 -12.78
N LEU A 409 23.71 -0.87 -12.08
CA LEU A 409 22.49 -0.32 -12.66
C LEU A 409 22.62 1.17 -13.01
N LEU A 410 23.39 1.94 -12.21
CA LEU A 410 23.57 3.39 -12.36
C LEU A 410 24.66 3.75 -13.41
N GLU A 411 25.67 2.91 -13.57
CA GLU A 411 26.87 3.19 -14.38
C GLU A 411 26.57 3.58 -15.82
N PRO A 412 25.61 2.95 -16.54
CA PRO A 412 25.26 3.35 -17.91
C PRO A 412 24.80 4.80 -18.05
N TYR A 413 24.38 5.40 -16.95
CA TYR A 413 23.80 6.75 -16.91
C TYR A 413 24.71 7.79 -16.23
N ARG A 414 25.98 7.44 -15.93
CA ARG A 414 26.93 8.29 -15.20
C ARG A 414 27.08 9.69 -15.80
N ALA A 415 27.12 9.79 -17.12
CA ALA A 415 27.27 11.08 -17.80
C ALA A 415 26.03 12.00 -17.72
N SER A 416 24.86 11.44 -17.42
CA SER A 416 23.58 12.17 -17.39
C SER A 416 23.00 12.36 -16.00
N LEU A 417 23.55 11.69 -14.98
CA LEU A 417 23.11 11.77 -13.59
C LEU A 417 24.01 12.68 -12.76
N PRO A 418 23.48 13.35 -11.74
CA PRO A 418 24.28 14.10 -10.78
C PRO A 418 25.36 13.20 -10.13
N PRO A 419 26.60 13.70 -9.91
CA PRO A 419 27.66 12.92 -9.27
C PRO A 419 27.29 12.37 -7.89
N GLU A 420 26.43 13.07 -7.16
CA GLU A 420 25.93 12.72 -5.83
C GLU A 420 25.20 11.37 -5.81
N VAL A 421 24.60 10.95 -6.92
CA VAL A 421 23.93 9.64 -7.07
C VAL A 421 24.90 8.47 -6.81
N PHE A 422 26.18 8.66 -7.13
CA PHE A 422 27.25 7.65 -7.02
C PHE A 422 28.01 7.72 -5.68
N GLY A 423 27.64 8.65 -4.83
CA GLY A 423 28.26 8.91 -3.54
C GLY A 423 27.43 8.46 -2.34
N GLN A 424 27.83 8.98 -1.19
CA GLN A 424 27.06 8.87 0.05
C GLN A 424 25.66 9.43 -0.16
N MET A 425 24.63 8.69 0.29
CA MET A 425 23.24 9.16 0.16
C MET A 425 23.08 10.55 0.77
N VAL A 426 22.58 11.49 -0.02
CA VAL A 426 22.39 12.87 0.39
C VAL A 426 21.23 12.95 1.39
N LYS A 427 21.47 13.64 2.50
CA LYS A 427 20.42 13.98 3.46
C LYS A 427 19.80 15.32 3.06
N PRO A 428 18.48 15.49 3.23
CA PRO A 428 17.86 16.79 3.06
C PRO A 428 18.55 17.84 3.94
N PRO A 429 18.67 19.10 3.48
CA PRO A 429 19.37 20.15 4.23
C PRO A 429 18.70 20.38 5.59
N ASP A 430 19.50 20.44 6.65
CA ASP A 430 19.07 20.80 8.00
C ASP A 430 19.39 22.26 8.32
N THR A 431 18.78 22.77 9.40
CA THR A 431 18.98 24.14 9.90
C THR A 431 19.47 24.18 11.36
N LEU A 432 19.91 23.04 11.89
CA LEU A 432 20.49 22.91 13.22
C LEU A 432 21.96 23.36 13.20
N PRO A 433 22.48 23.95 14.30
CA PRO A 433 23.88 24.32 14.38
C PRO A 433 24.84 23.13 14.11
N PRO A 434 25.89 23.31 13.30
CA PRO A 434 26.41 24.58 12.78
C PRO A 434 25.70 25.15 11.54
N ASN A 435 24.72 24.42 10.98
CA ASN A 435 23.90 24.84 9.84
C ASN A 435 22.86 25.89 10.26
N SER A 436 22.24 26.54 9.30
CA SER A 436 21.15 27.49 9.54
C SER A 436 20.36 27.76 8.25
N LEU A 437 19.10 28.16 8.37
CA LEU A 437 18.31 28.61 7.22
C LEU A 437 19.03 29.72 6.43
N ARG A 438 19.67 30.70 7.13
CA ARG A 438 20.45 31.76 6.47
C ARG A 438 21.61 31.19 5.63
N GLY A 439 22.27 30.14 6.14
CA GLY A 439 23.32 29.43 5.40
C GLY A 439 22.78 28.74 4.16
N ASN A 440 21.68 28.02 4.32
CA ASN A 440 21.01 27.34 3.23
C ASN A 440 20.51 28.31 2.16
N LEU A 441 19.94 29.48 2.55
CA LEU A 441 19.48 30.48 1.59
C LEU A 441 20.65 31.13 0.83
N ARG A 442 21.87 31.18 1.37
CA ARG A 442 23.06 31.63 0.60
C ARG A 442 23.39 30.60 -0.49
N VAL A 443 23.43 29.31 -0.13
CA VAL A 443 23.65 28.24 -1.12
C VAL A 443 22.56 28.26 -2.18
N ALA A 444 21.28 28.42 -1.78
CA ALA A 444 20.16 28.53 -2.70
C ALA A 444 20.32 29.70 -3.70
N ARG A 445 20.79 30.85 -3.22
CA ARG A 445 21.05 32.01 -4.09
C ARG A 445 22.16 31.76 -5.10
N ASP A 446 23.22 31.08 -4.68
CA ASP A 446 24.33 30.74 -5.58
C ASP A 446 23.87 29.71 -6.66
N LEU A 447 23.06 28.72 -6.28
CA LEU A 447 22.45 27.77 -7.23
C LEU A 447 21.53 28.46 -8.23
N LEU A 448 20.69 29.39 -7.77
CA LEU A 448 19.80 30.17 -8.64
C LEU A 448 20.60 31.05 -9.60
N ALA A 449 21.65 31.70 -9.14
CA ALA A 449 22.55 32.52 -9.98
C ALA A 449 23.22 31.65 -11.06
N GLN A 450 23.73 30.46 -10.72
CA GLN A 450 24.30 29.51 -11.66
C GLN A 450 23.26 29.00 -12.69
N ALA A 451 21.97 28.96 -12.29
CA ALA A 451 20.86 28.61 -13.17
C ALA A 451 20.34 29.79 -14.03
N GLY A 452 21.01 30.98 -13.94
CA GLY A 452 20.65 32.17 -14.73
C GLY A 452 19.61 33.08 -14.08
N TRP A 453 19.28 32.86 -12.80
CA TRP A 453 18.34 33.68 -12.04
C TRP A 453 19.10 34.65 -11.12
N HIS A 454 18.86 35.95 -11.26
CA HIS A 454 19.58 36.95 -10.51
C HIS A 454 18.65 37.87 -9.73
N TYR A 455 19.01 38.19 -8.49
CA TYR A 455 18.26 39.13 -7.68
C TYR A 455 18.52 40.57 -8.19
N ARG A 456 17.48 41.25 -8.65
CA ARG A 456 17.49 42.62 -9.16
C ARG A 456 16.18 43.33 -8.82
N ASP A 457 16.25 44.58 -8.40
CA ASP A 457 15.05 45.40 -8.13
C ASP A 457 14.02 44.70 -7.21
N GLY A 458 14.47 44.08 -6.13
CA GLY A 458 13.60 43.45 -5.15
C GLY A 458 13.04 42.08 -5.54
N ALA A 459 13.35 41.54 -6.73
CA ALA A 459 12.85 40.26 -7.20
C ALA A 459 13.95 39.39 -7.83
N LEU A 460 13.75 38.08 -7.81
CA LEU A 460 14.57 37.11 -8.55
C LEU A 460 14.11 37.08 -10.02
N ARG A 461 15.01 37.41 -10.95
CA ARG A 461 14.67 37.59 -12.37
C ARG A 461 15.52 36.70 -13.27
N ASP A 462 14.93 36.23 -14.35
CA ASP A 462 15.62 35.51 -15.43
C ASP A 462 16.46 36.47 -16.32
N ALA A 463 17.09 35.93 -17.36
CA ALA A 463 17.88 36.68 -18.32
C ALA A 463 17.07 37.77 -19.08
N ASN A 464 15.76 37.58 -19.22
CA ASN A 464 14.85 38.50 -19.88
C ASN A 464 14.27 39.56 -18.93
N GLY A 465 14.60 39.50 -17.64
CA GLY A 465 14.10 40.37 -16.59
C GLY A 465 12.75 39.96 -16.01
N ALA A 466 12.18 38.81 -16.39
CA ALA A 466 10.92 38.33 -15.85
C ALA A 466 11.10 37.81 -14.42
N PRO A 467 10.25 38.21 -13.45
CA PRO A 467 10.34 37.76 -12.09
C PRO A 467 9.89 36.28 -11.94
N MET A 468 10.53 35.55 -11.04
CA MET A 468 10.09 34.20 -10.67
C MET A 468 8.85 34.30 -9.81
N LYS A 469 7.74 33.72 -10.32
CA LYS A 469 6.45 33.64 -9.63
C LYS A 469 6.03 32.19 -9.53
N ILE A 470 5.59 31.76 -8.35
CA ILE A 470 5.19 30.38 -8.07
C ILE A 470 3.79 30.37 -7.46
N GLU A 471 2.84 29.67 -8.10
CA GLU A 471 1.55 29.33 -7.50
C GLU A 471 1.66 27.99 -6.75
N ILE A 472 1.35 27.98 -5.46
CA ILE A 472 1.21 26.77 -4.66
C ILE A 472 -0.28 26.52 -4.48
N ILE A 473 -0.79 25.37 -4.94
CA ILE A 473 -2.18 24.98 -4.71
C ILE A 473 -2.26 23.98 -3.55
N ASP A 474 -3.33 24.07 -2.75
CA ASP A 474 -3.60 23.15 -1.66
C ASP A 474 -5.10 23.05 -1.39
N ASP A 475 -5.58 21.87 -0.90
CA ASP A 475 -6.98 21.64 -0.52
C ASP A 475 -7.14 21.17 0.93
N GLN A 476 -6.02 21.05 1.68
CA GLN A 476 -6.02 20.51 3.02
C GLN A 476 -6.11 21.63 4.08
N PRO A 477 -7.19 21.68 4.88
CA PRO A 477 -7.32 22.68 5.92
C PRO A 477 -6.14 22.67 6.90
N GLY A 478 -5.53 23.84 7.12
CA GLY A 478 -4.43 24.02 8.07
C GLY A 478 -3.03 23.73 7.52
N MET A 479 -2.88 23.39 6.23
CA MET A 479 -1.57 23.32 5.57
C MET A 479 -0.95 24.71 5.34
N ASP A 480 -1.77 25.76 5.27
CA ASP A 480 -1.33 27.16 5.19
C ASP A 480 -0.24 27.50 6.23
N ARG A 481 -0.42 27.08 7.48
CA ARG A 481 0.55 27.30 8.56
C ARG A 481 1.93 26.67 8.31
N LEU A 482 2.02 25.66 7.44
CA LEU A 482 3.27 25.00 7.05
C LEU A 482 3.84 25.64 5.78
N ILE A 483 2.98 26.03 4.84
CA ILE A 483 3.35 26.62 3.55
C ILE A 483 3.82 28.07 3.73
N LEU A 484 3.15 28.87 4.58
CA LEU A 484 3.48 30.29 4.76
C LEU A 484 4.91 30.56 5.24
N PRO A 485 5.50 29.83 6.23
CA PRO A 485 6.92 30.00 6.57
C PRO A 485 7.87 29.66 5.43
N TYR A 486 7.53 28.66 4.61
CA TYR A 486 8.30 28.33 3.42
C TYR A 486 8.22 29.45 2.36
N MET A 487 7.05 30.00 2.11
CA MET A 487 6.88 31.16 1.22
C MET A 487 7.69 32.38 1.70
N GLN A 488 7.76 32.60 3.02
CA GLN A 488 8.61 33.67 3.59
C GLN A 488 10.10 33.40 3.31
N ALA A 489 10.56 32.16 3.36
CA ALA A 489 11.92 31.80 3.00
C ALA A 489 12.19 32.01 1.48
N LEU A 490 11.23 31.69 0.62
CA LEU A 490 11.28 31.97 -0.82
C LEU A 490 11.32 33.48 -1.11
N ALA A 491 10.56 34.29 -0.37
CA ALA A 491 10.58 35.75 -0.49
C ALA A 491 11.97 36.34 -0.17
N ASN A 492 12.71 35.74 0.79
CA ASN A 492 14.09 36.13 1.08
C ASN A 492 15.08 35.85 -0.07
N LEU A 493 14.70 34.99 -1.01
CA LEU A 493 15.42 34.75 -2.27
C LEU A 493 14.95 35.66 -3.41
N GLY A 494 13.89 36.45 -3.20
CA GLY A 494 13.26 37.30 -4.21
C GLY A 494 12.24 36.55 -5.08
N ILE A 495 11.79 35.38 -4.67
CA ILE A 495 10.76 34.57 -5.33
C ILE A 495 9.39 35.01 -4.81
N GLU A 496 8.49 35.37 -5.73
CA GLU A 496 7.09 35.70 -5.44
C GLU A 496 6.26 34.42 -5.42
N ALA A 497 5.92 33.92 -4.23
CA ALA A 497 5.08 32.73 -4.07
C ALA A 497 3.68 33.11 -3.59
N HIS A 498 2.65 32.45 -4.13
CA HIS A 498 1.25 32.65 -3.78
C HIS A 498 0.61 31.31 -3.44
N LEU A 499 0.01 31.21 -2.24
CA LEU A 499 -0.82 30.07 -1.87
C LEU A 499 -2.24 30.29 -2.39
N ARG A 500 -2.78 29.27 -3.05
CA ARG A 500 -4.16 29.22 -3.50
C ARG A 500 -4.86 28.01 -2.91
N GLU A 501 -5.61 28.23 -1.85
CA GLU A 501 -6.50 27.22 -1.29
C GLU A 501 -7.73 27.04 -2.19
N ILE A 502 -8.06 25.81 -2.52
CA ILE A 502 -9.16 25.42 -3.40
C ILE A 502 -9.89 24.21 -2.83
N ASP A 503 -11.14 23.98 -3.26
CA ASP A 503 -11.87 22.79 -2.87
C ASP A 503 -11.25 21.50 -3.47
N SER A 504 -11.48 20.37 -2.82
CA SER A 504 -10.86 19.09 -3.20
C SER A 504 -11.25 18.62 -4.60
N ALA A 505 -12.45 18.95 -5.09
CA ALA A 505 -12.86 18.56 -6.45
C ALA A 505 -12.08 19.36 -7.52
N LEU A 506 -11.91 20.65 -7.30
CA LEU A 506 -11.08 21.50 -8.16
C LEU A 506 -9.58 21.12 -8.04
N TYR A 507 -9.12 20.81 -6.82
CA TYR A 507 -7.75 20.35 -6.58
C TYR A 507 -7.48 19.08 -7.40
N GLN A 508 -8.32 18.05 -7.25
CA GLN A 508 -8.16 16.78 -7.97
C GLN A 508 -8.15 17.02 -9.50
N LYS A 509 -9.06 17.84 -10.01
CA LYS A 509 -9.10 18.18 -11.43
C LYS A 509 -7.81 18.85 -11.90
N ARG A 510 -7.26 19.81 -11.13
CA ARG A 510 -6.04 20.52 -11.48
C ARG A 510 -4.80 19.61 -11.42
N ILE A 511 -4.70 18.78 -10.40
CA ILE A 511 -3.56 17.87 -10.28
C ILE A 511 -3.58 16.79 -11.37
N ASP A 512 -4.73 16.23 -11.71
CA ASP A 512 -4.90 15.26 -12.80
C ASP A 512 -4.51 15.82 -14.17
N ASN A 513 -4.77 17.12 -14.40
CA ASN A 513 -4.40 17.82 -15.62
C ASN A 513 -3.02 18.49 -15.54
N PHE A 514 -2.28 18.33 -14.43
CA PHE A 514 -0.97 18.94 -14.19
C PHE A 514 -0.98 20.48 -14.23
N GLU A 515 -2.07 21.11 -13.82
CA GLU A 515 -2.31 22.56 -13.84
C GLU A 515 -1.89 23.22 -12.53
N PHE A 516 -0.63 23.08 -12.14
CA PHE A 516 -0.04 23.68 -10.93
C PHE A 516 1.44 24.02 -11.18
N ASP A 517 2.03 24.86 -10.34
CA ASP A 517 3.46 25.07 -10.27
C ASP A 517 4.06 24.19 -9.17
N MET A 518 3.54 24.28 -7.93
CA MET A 518 3.86 23.41 -6.80
C MET A 518 2.59 23.03 -6.03
N THR A 519 2.64 21.91 -5.32
CA THR A 519 1.55 21.45 -4.44
C THR A 519 2.08 20.46 -3.41
N THR A 520 1.50 20.45 -2.20
CA THR A 520 1.78 19.39 -1.23
C THR A 520 1.17 18.08 -1.71
N TYR A 521 1.93 17.00 -1.63
CA TYR A 521 1.45 15.67 -2.00
C TYR A 521 2.08 14.59 -1.13
N ILE A 522 1.33 13.51 -0.93
CA ILE A 522 1.76 12.33 -0.18
C ILE A 522 1.74 11.14 -1.12
N TYR A 523 2.90 10.61 -1.48
CA TYR A 523 2.97 9.28 -2.07
C TYR A 523 2.74 8.24 -0.97
N PRO A 524 1.70 7.42 -1.07
CA PRO A 524 1.44 6.37 -0.10
C PRO A 524 2.64 5.43 0.04
N PRO A 525 2.88 4.88 1.23
CA PRO A 525 3.97 3.92 1.42
C PRO A 525 3.74 2.67 0.56
N VAL A 526 4.83 2.04 0.18
CA VAL A 526 4.82 0.82 -0.62
C VAL A 526 5.52 -0.28 0.16
N THR A 527 4.81 -1.36 0.47
CA THR A 527 5.39 -2.51 1.16
C THR A 527 6.36 -3.26 0.24
N ILE A 528 5.97 -3.46 -1.03
CA ILE A 528 6.81 -4.04 -2.08
C ILE A 528 6.67 -3.19 -3.33
N PRO A 529 7.74 -2.56 -3.80
CA PRO A 529 7.71 -1.79 -5.03
C PRO A 529 7.36 -2.65 -6.24
N GLY A 530 6.42 -2.15 -7.06
CA GLY A 530 5.87 -2.86 -8.21
C GLY A 530 5.42 -1.93 -9.35
N VAL A 531 4.31 -2.26 -9.98
CA VAL A 531 3.78 -1.56 -11.16
C VAL A 531 3.48 -0.08 -10.94
N GLU A 532 3.21 0.34 -9.70
CA GLU A 532 2.98 1.74 -9.35
C GLU A 532 4.21 2.62 -9.61
N LEU A 533 5.43 2.06 -9.61
CA LEU A 533 6.64 2.80 -9.94
C LEU A 533 6.56 3.42 -11.35
N ALA A 534 6.06 2.67 -12.32
CA ALA A 534 5.89 3.15 -13.69
C ALA A 534 4.83 4.27 -13.77
N ARG A 535 3.74 4.15 -13.00
CA ARG A 535 2.67 5.15 -12.95
C ARG A 535 3.12 6.44 -12.24
N ARG A 536 3.96 6.31 -11.18
CA ARG A 536 4.45 7.45 -10.36
C ARG A 536 5.64 8.17 -10.99
N PHE A 537 6.55 7.46 -11.66
CA PHE A 537 7.84 8.02 -12.04
C PHE A 537 8.23 7.78 -13.50
N GLY A 538 7.55 6.87 -14.22
CA GLY A 538 7.89 6.49 -15.59
C GLY A 538 7.61 7.59 -16.61
N SER A 539 8.48 7.73 -17.62
CA SER A 539 8.38 8.77 -18.65
C SER A 539 7.09 8.69 -19.46
N ALA A 540 6.54 7.50 -19.69
CA ALA A 540 5.27 7.31 -20.41
C ALA A 540 4.09 7.95 -19.65
N ALA A 541 4.10 7.88 -18.33
CA ALA A 541 3.07 8.46 -17.47
C ALA A 541 3.12 10.00 -17.43
N ALA A 542 4.24 10.63 -17.76
CA ALA A 542 4.43 12.08 -17.67
C ALA A 542 3.46 12.94 -18.50
N SER A 543 2.81 12.38 -19.52
CA SER A 543 1.81 13.07 -20.37
C SER A 543 0.41 12.47 -20.24
N GLN A 544 0.25 11.43 -19.43
CA GLN A 544 -1.03 10.74 -19.28
C GLN A 544 -1.85 11.42 -18.19
N VAL A 545 -2.92 12.08 -18.57
CA VAL A 545 -3.88 12.72 -17.65
C VAL A 545 -4.38 11.69 -16.63
N GLY A 546 -4.39 12.07 -15.37
CA GLY A 546 -4.76 11.19 -14.26
C GLY A 546 -3.69 10.19 -13.83
N SER A 547 -2.46 10.29 -14.37
CA SER A 547 -1.31 9.53 -13.84
C SER A 547 -0.74 10.18 -12.58
N GLU A 548 -0.01 9.37 -11.78
CA GLU A 548 0.67 9.86 -10.59
C GLU A 548 2.06 10.46 -10.86
N ASN A 549 2.49 10.54 -12.12
CA ASN A 549 3.73 11.26 -12.47
C ASN A 549 3.47 12.78 -12.49
N TYR A 550 3.03 13.29 -11.34
CA TYR A 550 2.71 14.70 -11.15
C TYR A 550 3.87 15.65 -11.44
N PRO A 551 5.13 15.33 -11.05
CA PRO A 551 6.27 16.17 -11.42
C PRO A 551 6.51 16.25 -12.93
N GLY A 552 6.08 15.26 -13.71
CA GLY A 552 6.38 15.18 -15.15
C GLY A 552 7.78 14.66 -15.44
N ILE A 553 8.22 13.67 -14.68
CA ILE A 553 9.53 13.03 -14.82
C ILE A 553 9.66 12.39 -16.18
N ARG A 554 10.76 12.69 -16.88
CA ARG A 554 11.17 12.08 -18.14
C ARG A 554 12.66 11.81 -18.07
N SER A 555 13.03 10.58 -17.71
CA SER A 555 14.43 10.21 -17.49
C SER A 555 14.66 8.75 -17.94
N PRO A 556 15.52 8.52 -18.94
CA PRO A 556 15.88 7.17 -19.35
C PRO A 556 16.50 6.33 -18.21
N ALA A 557 17.21 6.97 -17.27
CA ALA A 557 17.74 6.30 -16.09
C ALA A 557 16.62 5.80 -15.17
N VAL A 558 15.62 6.65 -14.89
CA VAL A 558 14.45 6.28 -14.08
C VAL A 558 13.68 5.14 -14.76
N ASP A 559 13.41 5.22 -16.06
CA ASP A 559 12.69 4.18 -16.81
C ASP A 559 13.43 2.83 -16.76
N SER A 560 14.76 2.84 -16.92
CA SER A 560 15.59 1.63 -16.84
C SER A 560 15.59 1.02 -15.44
N LEU A 561 15.66 1.84 -14.39
CA LEU A 561 15.64 1.37 -13.00
C LEU A 561 14.27 0.81 -12.61
N ILE A 562 13.18 1.43 -13.09
CA ILE A 562 11.82 0.87 -12.95
C ILE A 562 11.74 -0.49 -13.66
N HIS A 563 12.25 -0.59 -14.90
CA HIS A 563 12.25 -1.86 -15.61
C HIS A 563 13.05 -2.93 -14.84
N ALA A 564 14.23 -2.59 -14.30
CA ALA A 564 15.04 -3.50 -13.50
C ALA A 564 14.28 -3.96 -12.23
N ALA A 565 13.56 -3.06 -11.55
CA ALA A 565 12.75 -3.41 -10.39
C ALA A 565 11.61 -4.38 -10.75
N LEU A 566 10.89 -4.11 -11.85
CA LEU A 566 9.79 -4.96 -12.31
C LEU A 566 10.26 -6.32 -12.84
N ALA A 567 11.48 -6.39 -13.37
CA ALA A 567 12.10 -7.62 -13.86
C ALA A 567 12.82 -8.43 -12.77
N ALA A 568 12.94 -7.89 -11.55
CA ALA A 568 13.66 -8.54 -10.45
C ALA A 568 13.07 -9.92 -10.12
N THR A 569 13.93 -10.91 -9.98
CA THR A 569 13.53 -12.28 -9.62
C THR A 569 13.90 -12.66 -8.19
N THR A 570 14.74 -11.85 -7.53
CA THR A 570 15.12 -11.98 -6.13
C THR A 570 14.82 -10.68 -5.39
N LEU A 571 14.63 -10.77 -4.07
CA LEU A 571 14.43 -9.59 -3.22
C LEU A 571 15.66 -8.67 -3.25
N ASP A 572 16.86 -9.23 -3.28
CA ASP A 572 18.12 -8.47 -3.35
C ASP A 572 18.23 -7.66 -4.65
N ASP A 573 17.81 -8.21 -5.80
CA ASP A 573 17.78 -7.47 -7.06
C ASP A 573 16.72 -6.36 -7.05
N LEU A 574 15.54 -6.62 -6.48
CA LEU A 574 14.51 -5.60 -6.30
C LEU A 574 15.00 -4.46 -5.39
N GLN A 575 15.65 -4.81 -4.27
CA GLN A 575 16.23 -3.82 -3.37
C GLN A 575 17.32 -3.00 -4.05
N ALA A 576 18.20 -3.63 -4.82
CA ALA A 576 19.25 -2.92 -5.55
C ALA A 576 18.66 -1.94 -6.58
N ALA A 577 17.67 -2.37 -7.36
CA ALA A 577 17.03 -1.53 -8.36
C ALA A 577 16.25 -0.35 -7.73
N THR A 578 15.51 -0.60 -6.65
CA THR A 578 14.75 0.46 -5.97
C THR A 578 15.64 1.43 -5.20
N ARG A 579 16.73 0.98 -4.58
CA ARG A 579 17.72 1.87 -3.95
C ARG A 579 18.43 2.73 -4.99
N ALA A 580 18.80 2.17 -6.14
CA ALA A 580 19.35 2.94 -7.25
C ALA A 580 18.34 3.99 -7.75
N LEU A 581 17.06 3.61 -7.89
CA LEU A 581 15.98 4.53 -8.26
C LEU A 581 15.81 5.65 -7.23
N ASP A 582 15.79 5.32 -5.94
CA ASP A 582 15.65 6.29 -4.85
C ASP A 582 16.78 7.34 -4.86
N ARG A 583 18.04 6.90 -5.09
CA ARG A 583 19.18 7.81 -5.27
C ARG A 583 18.96 8.80 -6.39
N VAL A 584 18.48 8.33 -7.53
CA VAL A 584 18.19 9.20 -8.69
C VAL A 584 17.06 10.17 -8.37
N LEU A 585 15.97 9.69 -7.78
CA LEU A 585 14.79 10.52 -7.46
C LEU A 585 15.14 11.63 -6.46
N ILE A 586 15.83 11.31 -5.38
CA ILE A 586 16.20 12.28 -4.34
C ILE A 586 17.18 13.33 -4.89
N ASN A 587 18.22 12.92 -5.61
CA ASN A 587 19.21 13.85 -6.17
C ASN A 587 18.70 14.65 -7.38
N SER A 588 17.50 14.32 -7.88
CA SER A 588 16.84 15.08 -8.93
C SER A 588 15.90 16.18 -8.39
N TYR A 589 15.62 16.18 -7.09
CA TYR A 589 14.80 17.19 -6.41
C TYR A 589 13.43 17.40 -7.07
N TYR A 590 12.71 16.32 -7.37
CA TYR A 590 11.37 16.38 -7.98
C TYR A 590 10.30 16.89 -7.02
N LEU A 591 10.60 16.88 -5.73
CA LEU A 591 9.81 17.51 -4.68
C LEU A 591 10.74 18.09 -3.60
N VAL A 592 10.22 19.01 -2.80
CA VAL A 592 10.85 19.46 -1.55
C VAL A 592 10.44 18.48 -0.45
N PRO A 593 11.35 17.65 0.08
CA PRO A 593 11.00 16.67 1.09
C PRO A 593 10.54 17.33 2.38
N GLU A 594 9.43 16.87 2.94
CA GLU A 594 8.88 17.36 4.19
C GLU A 594 9.19 16.40 5.35
N TYR A 595 8.22 15.64 5.84
CA TYR A 595 8.37 14.83 7.05
C TYR A 595 7.43 13.63 7.05
N TYR A 596 7.68 12.71 7.97
CA TYR A 596 6.79 11.61 8.28
C TYR A 596 6.77 11.35 9.80
N ALA A 597 5.68 10.73 10.28
CA ALA A 597 5.61 10.23 11.66
C ALA A 597 6.42 8.92 11.76
N PRO A 598 7.35 8.78 12.71
CA PRO A 598 8.20 7.59 12.81
C PRO A 598 7.50 6.40 13.48
N GLY A 599 6.20 6.42 13.60
CA GLY A 599 5.36 5.40 14.20
C GLY A 599 4.01 5.94 14.66
N ALA A 600 3.15 5.01 15.04
CA ALA A 600 1.82 5.30 15.55
C ALA A 600 1.85 5.77 17.00
N ARG A 601 1.01 6.74 17.30
CA ARG A 601 0.80 7.26 18.66
C ARG A 601 -0.49 6.64 19.22
N VAL A 602 -0.35 5.78 20.21
CA VAL A 602 -1.49 5.07 20.82
C VAL A 602 -1.62 5.43 22.29
N GLY A 603 -2.77 5.99 22.67
CA GLY A 603 -3.19 6.08 24.05
C GLY A 603 -3.93 4.80 24.44
N TYR A 604 -3.63 4.20 25.58
CA TYR A 604 -4.24 2.93 25.99
C TYR A 604 -4.34 2.77 27.50
N LYS A 605 -5.31 1.97 27.96
CA LYS A 605 -5.43 1.54 29.36
C LYS A 605 -4.36 0.53 29.71
N THR A 606 -3.81 0.60 30.91
CA THR A 606 -2.79 -0.34 31.40
C THR A 606 -3.32 -1.74 31.66
N THR A 607 -4.64 -1.90 31.64
CA THR A 607 -5.32 -3.21 31.64
C THR A 607 -5.18 -3.96 30.30
N LEU A 608 -4.69 -3.31 29.25
CA LEU A 608 -4.36 -3.95 28.01
C LEU A 608 -2.90 -4.44 28.02
N GLY A 609 -2.67 -5.58 27.39
CA GLY A 609 -1.37 -6.13 27.08
C GLY A 609 -1.19 -6.33 25.58
N PHE A 610 0.03 -6.48 25.15
CA PHE A 610 0.39 -6.77 23.76
C PHE A 610 1.63 -7.66 23.71
N PRO A 611 1.87 -8.39 22.60
CA PRO A 611 3.06 -9.22 22.42
C PRO A 611 4.35 -8.40 22.55
N GLU A 612 5.41 -9.04 23.02
CA GLU A 612 6.74 -8.40 23.17
C GLU A 612 7.37 -8.09 21.80
N ILE A 613 7.13 -8.96 20.81
CA ILE A 613 7.62 -8.78 19.45
C ILE A 613 6.57 -7.99 18.66
N VAL A 614 7.01 -6.85 18.12
CA VAL A 614 6.22 -6.03 17.21
C VAL A 614 6.57 -6.44 15.79
N PRO A 615 5.60 -6.69 14.91
CA PRO A 615 5.89 -7.10 13.53
C PRO A 615 6.56 -5.98 12.74
N ALA A 616 7.26 -6.34 11.66
CA ALA A 616 8.04 -5.39 10.88
C ALA A 616 7.18 -4.51 9.95
N SER A 617 6.01 -4.99 9.53
CA SER A 617 5.11 -4.28 8.61
C SER A 617 3.66 -4.58 8.97
N TYR A 618 2.98 -3.62 9.56
CA TYR A 618 1.60 -3.78 10.02
C TYR A 618 0.85 -2.44 9.98
N GLN A 619 -0.47 -2.53 9.99
CA GLN A 619 -1.34 -1.41 10.37
C GLN A 619 -1.58 -1.54 11.87
N TYR A 620 -1.26 -0.51 12.63
CA TYR A 620 -1.27 -0.65 14.09
C TYR A 620 -2.68 -0.71 14.69
N GLU A 621 -3.71 -0.22 14.00
CA GLU A 621 -5.11 -0.44 14.36
C GLU A 621 -5.43 -1.94 14.33
N ASP A 622 -5.07 -2.60 13.23
CA ASP A 622 -5.25 -4.04 13.09
C ASP A 622 -4.42 -4.80 14.12
N TRP A 623 -3.20 -4.32 14.43
CA TRP A 623 -2.37 -4.94 15.45
C TRP A 623 -2.98 -4.88 16.85
N VAL A 624 -3.62 -3.76 17.23
CA VAL A 624 -4.37 -3.64 18.49
C VAL A 624 -5.54 -4.63 18.52
N ILE A 625 -6.25 -4.78 17.43
CA ILE A 625 -7.43 -5.64 17.32
C ILE A 625 -7.03 -7.11 17.30
N ASP A 626 -6.01 -7.47 16.53
CA ASP A 626 -5.63 -8.84 16.27
C ASP A 626 -4.81 -9.48 17.38
N TYR A 627 -3.89 -8.73 17.98
CA TYR A 627 -2.85 -9.30 18.84
C TYR A 627 -2.84 -8.79 20.27
N TRP A 628 -3.50 -7.65 20.58
CA TRP A 628 -3.61 -7.19 21.96
C TRP A 628 -4.61 -8.03 22.74
N PHE A 629 -4.53 -7.95 24.08
CA PHE A 629 -5.35 -8.74 24.98
C PHE A 629 -5.66 -7.98 26.28
N ALA A 630 -6.72 -8.37 26.97
CA ALA A 630 -7.01 -7.90 28.31
C ALA A 630 -6.10 -8.64 29.31
N ARG A 631 -5.36 -7.88 30.11
CA ARG A 631 -4.55 -8.46 31.21
C ARG A 631 -5.48 -9.03 32.27
N ARG A 632 -5.13 -10.19 32.82
CA ARG A 632 -5.82 -10.69 34.02
C ARG A 632 -5.57 -9.72 35.17
N PRO A 633 -6.59 -9.37 36.00
CA PRO A 633 -6.35 -8.64 37.23
C PRO A 633 -5.26 -9.37 38.03
N ALA A 634 -4.31 -8.60 38.60
CA ALA A 634 -3.37 -9.18 39.55
C ALA A 634 -4.19 -9.85 40.66
N ALA A 635 -3.88 -11.12 40.96
CA ALA A 635 -4.51 -11.76 42.09
C ALA A 635 -4.24 -10.91 43.33
N SER A 636 -5.32 -10.40 43.95
CA SER A 636 -5.23 -9.68 45.24
C SER A 636 -4.70 -10.66 46.26
N HIS A 637 -3.42 -10.52 46.63
CA HIS A 637 -2.82 -11.24 47.74
C HIS A 637 -3.30 -10.66 49.09
#